data_ce40e898d9d4254cdc0b9635830e1f17
#
_entry.id   ce40e898d9d4254cdc0b9635830e1f17
#
_cell.length_a   1.000
_cell.length_b   1.000
_cell.length_c   1.000
_cell.angle_alpha   90.00
_cell.angle_beta   90.00
_cell.angle_gamma   90.00
#
_symmetry.space_group_name_H-M   'P 1'
#
loop_
_entity.id
_entity.type
_entity.pdbx_description
1 polymer ?
#
loop_
_entity_poly.entity_id
_entity_poly.type
_entity_poly.pdbx_seq_one_letter_code
_entity_poly.pdbx_strand_id
1 'polypeptide(L)'
;MTVKEKSDDERPKKSVECCGYPVSIFFIVVNEFCERFSYYGMRAVLVLYFRYFLRWDDDLATSIYHAFVALCYLTPILGAIVADSWLGKFKTIIYLSIVYAIGQIVMAVSAIQDITDTNRDGTSNNMTVHVALAMIGLVLIALGTGGIKPCVSAFGGDQFKDHQMRQRSTFFSVFYLCINAGSLLSTLITPILRGITYSHPRACVFCISAVVFIAGSGMYVKAAPKGNIMLDVSKCIGFAVKNRFNHRSSKYPKREHWLDWADEKYDKLLIAQIKMVLKVLFLYIPLPMFWTLFDQKGSLVLQPDQMQTVNPILILTLVPIMDRIVYPLIRKCGFKFTPLKRMTVGMFLAAMAFVSAALVQIQIDKTLPVFPSSTQTQLKVVNMGSAQLQVNIPPDTTVQLGSLKASKDYMTFDSPNITVSLNTNPVINKAFTLSLGQRHTLIIPSDPNAMYLTEDLTAKPEQGNNAVRFVNGMSTALNVSNIALIEPSAVSNNTLVSQGSRKFTITDGMNSCQFSTQFGFGGAYTFLIPSTLIWNENCGNVVTVEDIQPNTVHMALQIPQYFLITAGEVVFSVTGLEFSYSQAPSNMKAVLQAGWLLTVAVGNIIVLIVAELAKLPDKWAEYVLFASLLVAVCIIFSIMAYFYTYIDPAAIEAKFKQNNEQEPDEKEAKESNALEMETHKTLQSQENEINLTKI
;
A
#
# COMPACT_ATOMS: atom_id res chain seq x y z
N MET A 1 9.68 -50.08 33.61
CA MET A 1 8.73 -49.84 32.53
C MET A 1 9.52 -49.28 31.36
N THR A 2 9.85 -50.11 30.40
CA THR A 2 10.66 -49.83 29.22
C THR A 2 9.81 -49.06 28.21
N VAL A 3 10.14 -47.82 27.98
CA VAL A 3 9.54 -47.03 26.90
C VAL A 3 10.15 -47.52 25.59
N LYS A 4 9.36 -48.20 24.76
CA LYS A 4 9.71 -48.54 23.40
C LYS A 4 9.73 -47.24 22.57
N GLU A 5 10.90 -46.76 22.23
CA GLU A 5 11.08 -45.82 21.09
C GLU A 5 10.56 -46.50 19.82
N LYS A 6 9.49 -45.95 19.27
CA LYS A 6 9.07 -46.24 17.90
C LYS A 6 10.02 -45.52 16.96
N SER A 7 10.96 -46.24 16.41
CA SER A 7 11.66 -45.85 15.20
C SER A 7 10.64 -45.85 14.05
N ASP A 8 10.03 -44.71 13.75
CA ASP A 8 9.30 -44.51 12.51
C ASP A 8 10.33 -44.40 11.37
N ASP A 9 10.62 -45.55 10.79
CA ASP A 9 11.34 -45.71 9.51
C ASP A 9 10.42 -45.20 8.36
N GLU A 10 10.21 -43.86 8.32
CA GLU A 10 9.55 -43.22 7.18
C GLU A 10 10.52 -43.20 5.99
N ARG A 11 10.43 -44.25 5.14
CA ARG A 11 10.99 -44.22 3.80
C ARG A 11 10.61 -42.89 3.14
N PRO A 12 11.56 -42.14 2.54
CA PRO A 12 11.25 -40.86 1.91
C PRO A 12 10.21 -41.10 0.82
N LYS A 13 8.97 -40.64 1.03
CA LYS A 13 7.93 -40.65 0.00
C LYS A 13 8.52 -39.96 -1.23
N LYS A 14 8.62 -40.70 -2.36
CA LYS A 14 9.04 -40.14 -3.65
C LYS A 14 8.13 -38.92 -3.91
N SER A 15 8.68 -37.72 -3.82
CA SER A 15 7.97 -36.51 -4.22
C SER A 15 7.65 -36.64 -5.71
N VAL A 16 6.39 -36.58 -6.06
CA VAL A 16 5.96 -36.53 -7.46
C VAL A 16 6.46 -35.20 -8.01
N GLU A 17 7.34 -35.25 -8.99
CA GLU A 17 7.92 -34.06 -9.64
C GLU A 17 7.35 -33.95 -11.06
N CYS A 18 6.96 -32.73 -11.45
CA CYS A 18 6.58 -32.38 -12.81
C CYS A 18 7.50 -31.26 -13.30
N CYS A 19 8.19 -31.47 -14.42
CA CYS A 19 9.14 -30.49 -15.01
C CYS A 19 10.24 -30.02 -14.03
N GLY A 20 10.67 -30.88 -13.10
CA GLY A 20 11.68 -30.55 -12.09
C GLY A 20 11.16 -29.76 -10.87
N TYR A 21 9.85 -29.61 -10.74
CA TYR A 21 9.19 -28.98 -9.59
C TYR A 21 8.33 -29.99 -8.83
N PRO A 22 8.30 -29.93 -7.49
CA PRO A 22 7.35 -30.72 -6.71
C PRO A 22 5.91 -30.35 -7.07
N VAL A 23 5.05 -31.34 -7.37
CA VAL A 23 3.63 -31.10 -7.72
C VAL A 23 2.87 -30.42 -6.57
N SER A 24 3.30 -30.62 -5.33
CA SER A 24 2.75 -29.96 -4.15
C SER A 24 2.71 -28.43 -4.26
N ILE A 25 3.65 -27.83 -4.98
CA ILE A 25 3.74 -26.36 -5.15
C ILE A 25 2.54 -25.78 -5.89
N PHE A 26 1.99 -26.53 -6.85
CA PHE A 26 0.82 -26.07 -7.60
C PHE A 26 -0.37 -25.79 -6.66
N PHE A 27 -0.62 -26.63 -5.69
CA PHE A 27 -1.71 -26.44 -4.71
C PHE A 27 -1.47 -25.23 -3.81
N ILE A 28 -0.20 -24.98 -3.44
CA ILE A 28 0.18 -23.82 -2.61
C ILE A 28 -0.02 -22.52 -3.39
N VAL A 29 0.38 -22.48 -4.65
CA VAL A 29 0.28 -21.30 -5.52
C VAL A 29 -1.20 -20.97 -5.82
N VAL A 30 -2.03 -21.98 -6.10
CA VAL A 30 -3.47 -21.79 -6.31
C VAL A 30 -4.16 -21.31 -5.02
N ASN A 31 -3.79 -21.86 -3.87
CA ASN A 31 -4.30 -21.39 -2.58
C ASN A 31 -3.99 -19.91 -2.34
N GLU A 32 -2.74 -19.49 -2.58
CA GLU A 32 -2.33 -18.09 -2.44
C GLU A 32 -3.10 -17.17 -3.38
N PHE A 33 -3.22 -17.57 -4.66
CA PHE A 33 -3.98 -16.81 -5.66
C PHE A 33 -5.44 -16.57 -5.19
N CYS A 34 -6.14 -17.61 -4.73
CA CYS A 34 -7.53 -17.51 -4.28
C CYS A 34 -7.65 -16.67 -2.99
N GLU A 35 -6.70 -16.81 -2.06
CA GLU A 35 -6.67 -15.99 -0.84
C GLU A 35 -6.51 -14.51 -1.19
N ARG A 36 -5.57 -14.17 -2.09
CA ARG A 36 -5.35 -12.78 -2.53
C ARG A 36 -6.54 -12.22 -3.29
N PHE A 37 -7.14 -13.00 -4.17
CA PHE A 37 -8.36 -12.61 -4.86
C PHE A 37 -9.47 -12.22 -3.87
N SER A 38 -9.70 -13.04 -2.84
CA SER A 38 -10.70 -12.78 -1.82
C SER A 38 -10.36 -11.54 -0.97
N TYR A 39 -9.11 -11.41 -0.52
CA TYR A 39 -8.65 -10.31 0.33
C TYR A 39 -8.73 -8.94 -0.38
N TYR A 40 -8.15 -8.84 -1.57
CA TYR A 40 -8.16 -7.57 -2.32
C TYR A 40 -9.55 -7.19 -2.80
N GLY A 41 -10.40 -8.16 -3.13
CA GLY A 41 -11.79 -7.92 -3.50
C GLY A 41 -12.63 -7.36 -2.36
N MET A 42 -12.46 -7.88 -1.16
CA MET A 42 -13.11 -7.35 0.04
C MET A 42 -12.59 -5.94 0.33
N ARG A 43 -11.26 -5.76 0.31
CA ARG A 43 -10.61 -4.48 0.57
C ARG A 43 -11.08 -3.37 -0.39
N ALA A 44 -11.31 -3.69 -1.67
CA ALA A 44 -11.74 -2.73 -2.68
C ALA A 44 -13.13 -2.12 -2.40
N VAL A 45 -14.01 -2.84 -1.71
CA VAL A 45 -15.36 -2.35 -1.39
C VAL A 45 -15.53 -1.92 0.07
N LEU A 46 -14.52 -2.13 0.92
CA LEU A 46 -14.64 -1.95 2.35
C LEU A 46 -14.97 -0.51 2.76
N VAL A 47 -14.28 0.49 2.19
CA VAL A 47 -14.55 1.90 2.47
C VAL A 47 -15.94 2.29 2.01
N LEU A 48 -16.38 1.78 0.85
CA LEU A 48 -17.74 2.02 0.34
C LEU A 48 -18.80 1.42 1.25
N TYR A 49 -18.53 0.23 1.80
CA TYR A 49 -19.39 -0.41 2.79
C TYR A 49 -19.51 0.46 4.06
N PHE A 50 -18.42 1.00 4.58
CA PHE A 50 -18.46 1.89 5.74
C PHE A 50 -19.25 3.18 5.48
N ARG A 51 -19.04 3.82 4.33
CA ARG A 51 -19.68 5.10 4.00
C ARG A 51 -21.18 4.94 3.66
N TYR A 52 -21.52 4.00 2.81
CA TYR A 52 -22.87 3.89 2.25
C TYR A 52 -23.79 2.95 3.04
N PHE A 53 -23.23 1.92 3.67
CA PHE A 53 -24.02 0.97 4.45
C PHE A 53 -24.04 1.34 5.94
N LEU A 54 -22.86 1.48 6.58
CA LEU A 54 -22.76 1.86 7.99
C LEU A 54 -22.97 3.37 8.23
N ARG A 55 -23.01 4.17 7.17
CA ARG A 55 -23.23 5.63 7.18
C ARG A 55 -22.21 6.39 8.02
N TRP A 56 -20.96 5.92 8.01
CA TRP A 56 -19.86 6.64 8.67
C TRP A 56 -19.37 7.79 7.81
N ASP A 57 -18.87 8.84 8.47
CA ASP A 57 -18.13 9.93 7.82
C ASP A 57 -16.82 9.43 7.19
N ASP A 58 -16.26 10.20 6.29
CA ASP A 58 -15.08 9.84 5.51
C ASP A 58 -13.85 9.59 6.40
N ASP A 59 -13.67 10.40 7.45
CA ASP A 59 -12.52 10.32 8.34
C ASP A 59 -12.56 9.04 9.18
N LEU A 60 -13.70 8.68 9.75
CA LEU A 60 -13.87 7.45 10.51
C LEU A 60 -13.73 6.22 9.60
N ALA A 61 -14.39 6.23 8.43
CA ALA A 61 -14.32 5.13 7.48
C ALA A 61 -12.87 4.86 7.03
N THR A 62 -12.11 5.90 6.74
CA THR A 62 -10.71 5.82 6.34
C THR A 62 -9.83 5.37 7.50
N SER A 63 -10.05 5.89 8.70
CA SER A 63 -9.30 5.51 9.90
C SER A 63 -9.45 4.03 10.24
N ILE A 64 -10.68 3.51 10.24
CA ILE A 64 -10.95 2.08 10.49
C ILE A 64 -10.35 1.20 9.38
N TYR A 65 -10.43 1.63 8.12
CA TYR A 65 -9.78 0.94 7.02
C TYR A 65 -8.26 0.81 7.22
N HIS A 66 -7.57 1.90 7.57
CA HIS A 66 -6.14 1.86 7.83
C HIS A 66 -5.78 1.05 9.07
N ALA A 67 -6.57 1.13 10.13
CA ALA A 67 -6.40 0.30 11.32
C ALA A 67 -6.52 -1.20 11.00
N PHE A 68 -7.50 -1.59 10.18
CA PHE A 68 -7.66 -2.96 9.70
C PHE A 68 -6.45 -3.41 8.87
N VAL A 69 -5.96 -2.59 7.93
CA VAL A 69 -4.78 -2.90 7.11
C VAL A 69 -3.55 -3.06 8.00
N ALA A 70 -3.32 -2.15 8.94
CA ALA A 70 -2.22 -2.24 9.89
C ALA A 70 -2.28 -3.55 10.70
N LEU A 71 -3.46 -3.93 11.17
CA LEU A 71 -3.67 -5.18 11.90
C LEU A 71 -3.32 -6.41 11.03
N CYS A 72 -3.70 -6.42 9.74
CA CYS A 72 -3.35 -7.49 8.79
C CYS A 72 -1.84 -7.65 8.56
N TYR A 73 -1.04 -6.63 8.81
CA TYR A 73 0.42 -6.67 8.71
C TYR A 73 1.12 -6.85 10.06
N LEU A 74 0.43 -6.66 11.18
CA LEU A 74 0.96 -6.91 12.52
C LEU A 74 0.75 -8.37 12.95
N THR A 75 -0.38 -8.98 12.59
CA THR A 75 -0.75 -10.36 12.94
C THR A 75 0.14 -11.46 12.34
N PRO A 76 0.92 -11.25 11.24
CA PRO A 76 1.89 -12.22 10.76
C PRO A 76 2.87 -12.74 11.82
N ILE A 77 3.25 -11.90 12.77
CA ILE A 77 4.14 -12.29 13.88
C ILE A 77 3.48 -13.37 14.73
N LEU A 78 2.20 -13.20 15.08
CA LEU A 78 1.47 -14.19 15.87
C LEU A 78 1.33 -15.51 15.11
N GLY A 79 0.98 -15.46 13.83
CA GLY A 79 0.88 -16.64 12.96
C GLY A 79 2.20 -17.39 12.84
N ALA A 80 3.31 -16.70 12.68
CA ALA A 80 4.64 -17.28 12.60
C ALA A 80 5.07 -17.96 13.92
N ILE A 81 4.81 -17.32 15.05
CA ILE A 81 5.09 -17.90 16.38
C ILE A 81 4.30 -19.20 16.57
N VAL A 82 3.01 -19.20 16.25
CA VAL A 82 2.15 -20.38 16.35
C VAL A 82 2.63 -21.50 15.42
N ALA A 83 3.03 -21.14 14.18
CA ALA A 83 3.50 -22.10 13.19
C ALA A 83 4.84 -22.73 13.53
N ASP A 84 5.82 -21.94 13.94
CA ASP A 84 7.16 -22.44 14.19
C ASP A 84 7.30 -23.07 15.59
N SER A 85 6.45 -22.66 16.57
CA SER A 85 6.55 -23.15 17.96
C SER A 85 5.59 -24.29 18.32
N TRP A 86 4.33 -24.30 17.83
CA TRP A 86 3.30 -25.18 18.38
C TRP A 86 2.63 -26.11 17.36
N LEU A 87 2.01 -25.56 16.31
CA LEU A 87 1.14 -26.33 15.41
C LEU A 87 1.86 -26.89 14.18
N GLY A 88 2.98 -26.29 13.78
CA GLY A 88 3.61 -26.49 12.49
C GLY A 88 2.88 -25.73 11.36
N LYS A 89 3.61 -25.35 10.33
CA LYS A 89 3.12 -24.46 9.25
C LYS A 89 1.86 -24.99 8.58
N PHE A 90 1.79 -26.30 8.28
CA PHE A 90 0.63 -26.89 7.59
C PHE A 90 -0.67 -26.76 8.41
N LYS A 91 -0.65 -27.13 9.68
CA LYS A 91 -1.85 -27.03 10.53
C LYS A 91 -2.25 -25.58 10.78
N THR A 92 -1.27 -24.71 10.98
CA THR A 92 -1.51 -23.27 11.17
C THR A 92 -2.21 -22.66 9.97
N ILE A 93 -1.78 -22.99 8.74
CA ILE A 93 -2.45 -22.52 7.52
C ILE A 93 -3.91 -22.97 7.50
N ILE A 94 -4.20 -24.23 7.80
CA ILE A 94 -5.59 -24.75 7.78
C ILE A 94 -6.46 -24.04 8.81
N TYR A 95 -6.03 -23.96 10.08
CA TYR A 95 -6.83 -23.38 11.15
C TYR A 95 -7.07 -21.88 10.92
N LEU A 96 -6.04 -21.14 10.50
CA LEU A 96 -6.21 -19.72 10.20
C LEU A 96 -7.02 -19.48 8.93
N SER A 97 -7.00 -20.40 7.96
CA SER A 97 -7.91 -20.36 6.80
C SER A 97 -9.37 -20.52 7.22
N ILE A 98 -9.65 -21.38 8.19
CA ILE A 98 -11.01 -21.53 8.74
C ILE A 98 -11.41 -20.23 9.46
N VAL A 99 -10.55 -19.64 10.28
CA VAL A 99 -10.82 -18.36 10.97
C VAL A 99 -11.08 -17.25 9.95
N TYR A 100 -10.29 -17.19 8.87
CA TYR A 100 -10.50 -16.23 7.79
C TYR A 100 -11.86 -16.45 7.09
N ALA A 101 -12.22 -17.69 6.76
CA ALA A 101 -13.50 -18.01 6.15
C ALA A 101 -14.68 -17.59 7.04
N ILE A 102 -14.60 -17.87 8.34
CA ILE A 102 -15.61 -17.43 9.32
C ILE A 102 -15.69 -15.90 9.32
N GLY A 103 -14.55 -15.20 9.34
CA GLY A 103 -14.51 -13.75 9.29
C GLY A 103 -15.19 -13.18 8.04
N GLN A 104 -14.97 -13.78 6.86
CA GLN A 104 -15.63 -13.40 5.61
C GLN A 104 -17.14 -13.64 5.66
N ILE A 105 -17.59 -14.75 6.27
CA ILE A 105 -19.02 -15.05 6.45
C ILE A 105 -19.66 -14.01 7.39
N VAL A 106 -19.04 -13.72 8.54
CA VAL A 106 -19.54 -12.73 9.50
C VAL A 106 -19.63 -11.35 8.86
N MET A 107 -18.61 -10.96 8.07
CA MET A 107 -18.63 -9.70 7.33
C MET A 107 -19.75 -9.68 6.28
N ALA A 108 -19.99 -10.80 5.58
CA ALA A 108 -21.07 -10.93 4.63
C ALA A 108 -22.44 -10.81 5.31
N VAL A 109 -22.63 -11.48 6.45
CA VAL A 109 -23.85 -11.41 7.27
C VAL A 109 -24.08 -9.98 7.76
N SER A 110 -23.03 -9.25 8.18
CA SER A 110 -23.14 -7.86 8.61
C SER A 110 -23.68 -6.91 7.53
N ALA A 111 -23.60 -7.29 6.26
CA ALA A 111 -24.07 -6.48 5.13
C ALA A 111 -25.52 -6.80 4.69
N ILE A 112 -26.21 -7.73 5.37
CA ILE A 112 -27.60 -8.10 5.07
C ILE A 112 -28.52 -7.22 5.90
N GLN A 113 -29.24 -6.31 5.24
CA GLN A 113 -30.16 -5.37 5.91
C GLN A 113 -31.34 -6.08 6.61
N ASP A 114 -31.88 -7.12 6.00
CA ASP A 114 -33.08 -7.86 6.45
C ASP A 114 -32.93 -8.46 7.86
N ILE A 115 -31.71 -8.64 8.37
CA ILE A 115 -31.46 -9.22 9.70
C ILE A 115 -32.04 -8.35 10.82
N THR A 116 -32.04 -7.03 10.64
CA THR A 116 -32.53 -6.07 11.67
C THR A 116 -33.63 -5.16 11.15
N ASP A 117 -34.13 -5.38 9.92
CA ASP A 117 -35.27 -4.66 9.36
C ASP A 117 -36.56 -5.31 9.85
N THR A 118 -37.07 -4.86 11.02
CA THR A 118 -38.31 -5.37 11.63
C THR A 118 -39.56 -4.78 11.02
N ASN A 119 -39.49 -3.61 10.41
CA ASN A 119 -40.61 -2.89 9.80
C ASN A 119 -40.71 -3.08 8.28
N ARG A 120 -39.75 -3.80 7.66
CA ARG A 120 -39.68 -4.10 6.22
C ARG A 120 -39.74 -2.86 5.32
N ASP A 121 -39.10 -1.77 5.77
CA ASP A 121 -38.97 -0.54 4.99
C ASP A 121 -37.69 -0.51 4.14
N GLY A 122 -36.89 -1.59 4.14
CA GLY A 122 -35.61 -1.69 3.44
C GLY A 122 -34.47 -0.97 4.16
N THR A 123 -34.66 -0.55 5.42
CA THR A 123 -33.63 0.05 6.24
C THR A 123 -33.40 -0.74 7.54
N SER A 124 -32.15 -0.77 8.00
CA SER A 124 -31.79 -1.45 9.24
C SER A 124 -32.26 -0.64 10.46
N ASN A 125 -33.06 -1.27 11.34
CA ASN A 125 -33.55 -0.65 12.59
C ASN A 125 -32.49 -0.67 13.72
N ASN A 126 -31.45 -1.49 13.62
CA ASN A 126 -30.40 -1.60 14.62
C ASN A 126 -29.00 -1.63 13.98
N MET A 127 -28.46 -0.47 13.66
CA MET A 127 -27.13 -0.34 13.04
C MET A 127 -26.01 -0.85 13.96
N THR A 128 -26.21 -0.84 15.30
CA THR A 128 -25.19 -1.31 16.26
C THR A 128 -24.84 -2.79 16.06
N VAL A 129 -25.81 -3.62 15.72
CA VAL A 129 -25.57 -5.05 15.44
C VAL A 129 -24.70 -5.22 14.19
N HIS A 130 -24.99 -4.47 13.12
CA HIS A 130 -24.20 -4.50 11.88
C HIS A 130 -22.77 -4.02 12.11
N VAL A 131 -22.58 -2.95 12.89
CA VAL A 131 -21.25 -2.46 13.27
C VAL A 131 -20.50 -3.50 14.08
N ALA A 132 -21.13 -4.11 15.09
CA ALA A 132 -20.48 -5.14 15.91
C ALA A 132 -20.06 -6.37 15.08
N LEU A 133 -20.93 -6.87 14.21
CA LEU A 133 -20.61 -7.97 13.30
C LEU A 133 -19.49 -7.59 12.33
N ALA A 134 -19.52 -6.38 11.75
CA ALA A 134 -18.49 -5.91 10.85
C ALA A 134 -17.12 -5.86 11.55
N MET A 135 -17.05 -5.32 12.77
CA MET A 135 -15.80 -5.24 13.53
C MET A 135 -15.27 -6.62 13.91
N ILE A 136 -16.13 -7.54 14.35
CA ILE A 136 -15.74 -8.94 14.62
C ILE A 136 -15.23 -9.61 13.33
N GLY A 137 -15.95 -9.44 12.21
CA GLY A 137 -15.54 -9.97 10.92
C GLY A 137 -14.17 -9.46 10.48
N LEU A 138 -13.91 -8.15 10.62
CA LEU A 138 -12.62 -7.54 10.28
C LEU A 138 -11.46 -8.09 11.13
N VAL A 139 -11.67 -8.23 12.45
CA VAL A 139 -10.65 -8.80 13.34
C VAL A 139 -10.35 -10.26 12.96
N LEU A 140 -11.37 -11.08 12.71
CA LEU A 140 -11.17 -12.47 12.29
C LEU A 140 -10.45 -12.56 10.93
N ILE A 141 -10.80 -11.70 9.98
CA ILE A 141 -10.12 -11.62 8.68
C ILE A 141 -8.66 -11.21 8.87
N ALA A 142 -8.38 -10.21 9.69
CA ALA A 142 -7.03 -9.75 9.94
C ALA A 142 -6.16 -10.83 10.60
N LEU A 143 -6.69 -11.54 11.62
CA LEU A 143 -6.02 -12.67 12.26
C LEU A 143 -5.75 -13.81 11.26
N GLY A 144 -6.77 -14.17 10.47
CA GLY A 144 -6.67 -15.24 9.49
C GLY A 144 -5.66 -14.94 8.39
N THR A 145 -5.90 -13.89 7.57
CA THR A 145 -5.03 -13.55 6.44
C THR A 145 -3.61 -13.16 6.88
N GLY A 146 -3.49 -12.38 7.96
CA GLY A 146 -2.18 -11.97 8.46
C GLY A 146 -1.35 -13.16 8.90
N GLY A 147 -1.93 -14.05 9.71
CA GLY A 147 -1.22 -15.23 10.19
C GLY A 147 -0.88 -16.27 9.12
N ILE A 148 -1.65 -16.36 8.04
CA ILE A 148 -1.38 -17.26 6.91
C ILE A 148 -0.19 -16.78 6.09
N LYS A 149 -0.05 -15.48 5.83
CA LYS A 149 0.96 -14.90 4.93
C LYS A 149 2.40 -15.42 5.13
N PRO A 150 3.00 -15.36 6.34
CA PRO A 150 4.36 -15.83 6.55
C PRO A 150 4.46 -17.38 6.47
N CYS A 151 3.38 -18.06 6.85
CA CYS A 151 3.36 -19.52 6.88
C CYS A 151 3.33 -20.13 5.48
N VAL A 152 2.52 -19.60 4.55
CA VAL A 152 2.38 -20.15 3.19
C VAL A 152 3.67 -19.95 2.39
N SER A 153 4.30 -18.78 2.45
CA SER A 153 5.56 -18.51 1.76
C SER A 153 6.70 -19.41 2.26
N ALA A 154 6.83 -19.55 3.59
CA ALA A 154 7.82 -20.44 4.20
C ALA A 154 7.54 -21.92 3.90
N PHE A 155 6.26 -22.34 3.99
CA PHE A 155 5.83 -23.71 3.70
C PHE A 155 6.09 -24.08 2.24
N GLY A 156 5.82 -23.17 1.30
CA GLY A 156 6.13 -23.37 -0.12
C GLY A 156 7.62 -23.54 -0.38
N GLY A 157 8.46 -22.74 0.26
CA GLY A 157 9.91 -22.88 0.20
C GLY A 157 10.43 -24.21 0.76
N ASP A 158 9.76 -24.76 1.78
CA ASP A 158 10.12 -26.04 2.43
C ASP A 158 9.84 -27.27 1.55
N GLN A 159 9.09 -27.13 0.45
CA GLN A 159 8.82 -28.21 -0.49
C GLN A 159 10.02 -28.55 -1.39
N PHE A 160 11.05 -27.68 -1.43
CA PHE A 160 12.25 -27.87 -2.25
C PHE A 160 13.38 -28.49 -1.46
N LYS A 161 14.13 -29.37 -2.12
CA LYS A 161 15.37 -29.94 -1.61
C LYS A 161 16.51 -28.91 -1.68
N ASP A 162 17.57 -29.10 -0.91
CA ASP A 162 18.70 -28.15 -0.86
C ASP A 162 19.40 -27.93 -2.21
N HIS A 163 19.47 -28.94 -3.07
CA HIS A 163 20.04 -28.82 -4.42
C HIS A 163 19.12 -28.07 -5.42
N GLN A 164 17.84 -27.83 -5.08
CA GLN A 164 16.85 -27.17 -5.95
C GLN A 164 16.80 -25.65 -5.69
N MET A 165 17.92 -25.00 -5.40
CA MET A 165 17.98 -23.56 -5.09
C MET A 165 17.42 -22.67 -6.20
N ARG A 166 17.69 -23.03 -7.47
CA ARG A 166 17.19 -22.27 -8.63
C ARG A 166 15.67 -22.38 -8.77
N GLN A 167 15.12 -23.58 -8.59
CA GLN A 167 13.68 -23.82 -8.65
C GLN A 167 12.97 -23.10 -7.50
N ARG A 168 13.55 -23.11 -6.30
CA ARG A 168 13.04 -22.36 -5.14
C ARG A 168 13.02 -20.86 -5.38
N SER A 169 14.05 -20.28 -6.00
CA SER A 169 14.05 -18.86 -6.40
C SER A 169 12.93 -18.56 -7.39
N THR A 170 12.76 -19.40 -8.42
CA THR A 170 11.66 -19.27 -9.39
C THR A 170 10.29 -19.40 -8.71
N PHE A 171 10.15 -20.27 -7.70
CA PHE A 171 8.91 -20.38 -6.93
C PHE A 171 8.53 -19.06 -6.28
N PHE A 172 9.45 -18.32 -5.64
CA PHE A 172 9.13 -17.03 -5.04
C PHE A 172 8.69 -16.00 -6.08
N SER A 173 9.27 -16.03 -7.29
CA SER A 173 8.81 -15.19 -8.40
C SER A 173 7.38 -15.55 -8.83
N VAL A 174 7.06 -16.83 -9.00
CA VAL A 174 5.72 -17.33 -9.36
C VAL A 174 4.72 -17.03 -8.23
N PHE A 175 5.12 -17.22 -6.98
CA PHE A 175 4.31 -16.91 -5.81
C PHE A 175 3.91 -15.42 -5.79
N TYR A 176 4.87 -14.52 -6.04
CA TYR A 176 4.62 -13.10 -6.14
C TYR A 176 3.73 -12.72 -7.33
N LEU A 177 3.91 -13.40 -8.47
CA LEU A 177 3.01 -13.27 -9.62
C LEU A 177 1.57 -13.63 -9.27
N CYS A 178 1.35 -14.72 -8.54
CA CYS A 178 0.01 -15.17 -8.15
C CYS A 178 -0.68 -14.21 -7.17
N ILE A 179 0.07 -13.60 -6.25
CA ILE A 179 -0.43 -12.52 -5.38
C ILE A 179 -0.99 -11.39 -6.25
N ASN A 180 -0.23 -10.93 -7.23
CA ASN A 180 -0.61 -9.79 -8.07
C ASN A 180 -1.69 -10.14 -9.11
N ALA A 181 -1.70 -11.37 -9.62
CA ALA A 181 -2.76 -11.86 -10.49
C ALA A 181 -4.11 -11.93 -9.76
N GLY A 182 -4.10 -12.42 -8.50
CA GLY A 182 -5.29 -12.42 -7.64
C GLY A 182 -5.80 -11.01 -7.36
N SER A 183 -4.89 -10.08 -7.06
CA SER A 183 -5.21 -8.67 -6.86
C SER A 183 -5.81 -8.03 -8.12
N LEU A 184 -5.19 -8.22 -9.28
CA LEU A 184 -5.66 -7.67 -10.56
C LEU A 184 -7.06 -8.17 -10.91
N LEU A 185 -7.26 -9.48 -10.92
CA LEU A 185 -8.56 -10.06 -11.25
C LEU A 185 -9.64 -9.62 -10.27
N SER A 186 -9.30 -9.52 -9.00
CA SER A 186 -10.23 -9.04 -7.97
C SER A 186 -10.62 -7.57 -8.20
N THR A 187 -9.67 -6.71 -8.54
CA THR A 187 -9.93 -5.29 -8.81
C THR A 187 -10.79 -5.10 -10.06
N LEU A 188 -10.64 -5.96 -11.08
CA LEU A 188 -11.44 -5.90 -12.30
C LEU A 188 -12.85 -6.47 -12.10
N ILE A 189 -12.97 -7.61 -11.41
CA ILE A 189 -14.25 -8.35 -11.29
C ILE A 189 -15.15 -7.73 -10.20
N THR A 190 -14.58 -7.20 -9.11
CA THR A 190 -15.35 -6.68 -7.97
C THR A 190 -16.31 -5.54 -8.34
N PRO A 191 -15.94 -4.52 -9.14
CA PRO A 191 -16.87 -3.47 -9.56
C PRO A 191 -18.01 -4.02 -10.43
N ILE A 192 -17.74 -5.03 -11.26
CA ILE A 192 -18.74 -5.67 -12.13
C ILE A 192 -19.77 -6.42 -11.26
N LEU A 193 -19.28 -7.19 -10.27
CA LEU A 193 -20.16 -7.93 -9.35
C LEU A 193 -20.97 -7.02 -8.43
N ARG A 194 -20.51 -5.79 -8.16
CA ARG A 194 -21.23 -4.80 -7.38
C ARG A 194 -22.52 -4.34 -8.08
N GLY A 195 -22.55 -4.31 -9.41
CA GLY A 195 -23.74 -3.95 -10.21
C GLY A 195 -24.79 -5.06 -10.26
N ILE A 196 -24.43 -6.29 -9.86
CA ILE A 196 -25.33 -7.45 -9.83
C ILE A 196 -25.73 -7.68 -8.38
N THR A 197 -26.96 -7.36 -8.03
CA THR A 197 -27.54 -7.47 -6.70
C THR A 197 -27.38 -8.90 -6.12
N TYR A 198 -26.92 -9.00 -4.87
CA TYR A 198 -26.94 -10.21 -4.03
C TYR A 198 -26.13 -11.43 -4.53
N SER A 199 -24.85 -11.46 -4.27
CA SER A 199 -24.19 -12.75 -4.08
C SER A 199 -22.87 -12.60 -3.31
N HIS A 200 -22.56 -13.60 -2.47
CA HIS A 200 -21.35 -13.70 -1.67
C HIS A 200 -20.29 -14.61 -2.36
N PRO A 201 -19.90 -14.38 -3.63
CA PRO A 201 -19.00 -15.29 -4.33
C PRO A 201 -17.59 -15.34 -3.71
N ARG A 202 -17.23 -14.32 -2.91
CA ARG A 202 -15.88 -14.19 -2.34
C ARG A 202 -15.62 -15.18 -1.21
N ALA A 203 -16.58 -15.39 -0.32
CA ALA A 203 -16.47 -16.40 0.73
C ALA A 203 -16.34 -17.81 0.11
N CYS A 204 -17.09 -18.09 -0.97
CA CYS A 204 -17.00 -19.34 -1.71
C CYS A 204 -15.62 -19.56 -2.34
N VAL A 205 -15.02 -18.55 -2.96
CA VAL A 205 -13.68 -18.67 -3.57
C VAL A 205 -12.64 -19.02 -2.51
N PHE A 206 -12.73 -18.44 -1.33
CA PHE A 206 -11.78 -18.75 -0.26
C PHE A 206 -12.00 -20.18 0.31
N CYS A 207 -13.23 -20.61 0.47
CA CYS A 207 -13.52 -22.00 0.86
C CYS A 207 -12.95 -23.00 -0.16
N ILE A 208 -13.04 -22.70 -1.46
CA ILE A 208 -12.41 -23.48 -2.52
C ILE A 208 -10.89 -23.52 -2.35
N SER A 209 -10.23 -22.40 -2.02
CA SER A 209 -8.79 -22.36 -1.81
C SER A 209 -8.33 -23.26 -0.66
N ALA A 210 -9.06 -23.25 0.46
CA ALA A 210 -8.76 -24.12 1.59
C ALA A 210 -8.94 -25.60 1.23
N VAL A 211 -9.97 -25.96 0.47
CA VAL A 211 -10.19 -27.32 -0.03
C VAL A 211 -9.06 -27.76 -0.95
N VAL A 212 -8.63 -26.92 -1.90
CA VAL A 212 -7.49 -27.18 -2.79
C VAL A 212 -6.23 -27.40 -2.00
N PHE A 213 -5.94 -26.58 -0.99
CA PHE A 213 -4.79 -26.75 -0.13
C PHE A 213 -4.84 -28.07 0.66
N ILE A 214 -5.99 -28.43 1.22
CA ILE A 214 -6.19 -29.70 1.94
C ILE A 214 -6.05 -30.90 0.98
N ALA A 215 -6.56 -30.81 -0.24
CA ALA A 215 -6.42 -31.87 -1.26
C ALA A 215 -4.96 -32.21 -1.56
N GLY A 216 -4.06 -31.22 -1.55
CA GLY A 216 -2.61 -31.41 -1.68
C GLY A 216 -1.95 -32.08 -0.46
N SER A 217 -2.67 -32.28 0.64
CA SER A 217 -2.14 -32.71 1.96
C SER A 217 -1.24 -33.94 1.93
N GLY A 218 -1.55 -34.91 1.03
CA GLY A 218 -0.75 -36.14 0.89
C GLY A 218 0.61 -35.96 0.21
N MET A 219 0.79 -34.84 -0.52
CA MET A 219 1.98 -34.57 -1.30
C MET A 219 2.95 -33.59 -0.63
N TYR A 220 2.52 -32.91 0.46
CA TYR A 220 3.36 -31.92 1.14
C TYR A 220 4.44 -32.58 2.01
N VAL A 221 5.63 -31.97 2.02
CA VAL A 221 6.64 -32.18 3.04
C VAL A 221 6.23 -31.40 4.29
N LYS A 222 5.89 -32.08 5.37
CA LYS A 222 5.40 -31.50 6.63
C LYS A 222 6.49 -31.61 7.69
N ALA A 223 7.12 -30.48 8.02
CA ALA A 223 8.05 -30.43 9.15
C ALA A 223 7.27 -30.29 10.46
N ALA A 224 7.59 -31.11 11.44
CA ALA A 224 7.05 -30.98 12.79
C ALA A 224 7.71 -29.81 13.52
N PRO A 225 6.98 -29.06 14.36
CA PRO A 225 7.57 -28.01 15.20
C PRO A 225 8.48 -28.63 16.25
N LYS A 226 9.62 -27.96 16.52
CA LYS A 226 10.65 -28.45 17.47
C LYS A 226 10.44 -27.89 18.89
N GLY A 227 9.19 -27.66 19.31
CA GLY A 227 8.88 -27.09 20.63
C GLY A 227 8.71 -25.56 20.60
N ASN A 228 8.58 -24.92 21.77
CA ASN A 228 8.32 -23.48 21.86
C ASN A 228 9.60 -22.65 21.63
N ILE A 229 10.06 -22.64 20.36
CA ILE A 229 11.34 -22.02 19.96
C ILE A 229 11.42 -20.54 20.35
N MET A 230 10.30 -19.79 20.24
CA MET A 230 10.30 -18.35 20.54
C MET A 230 10.45 -18.06 22.03
N LEU A 231 9.91 -18.91 22.88
CA LEU A 231 10.12 -18.82 24.32
C LEU A 231 11.58 -19.08 24.69
N ASP A 232 12.18 -20.11 24.07
CA ASP A 232 13.58 -20.46 24.28
C ASP A 232 14.52 -19.37 23.76
N VAL A 233 14.22 -18.79 22.60
CA VAL A 233 14.92 -17.61 22.05
C VAL A 233 14.84 -16.43 23.01
N SER A 234 13.64 -16.10 23.51
CA SER A 234 13.44 -14.98 24.43
C SER A 234 14.17 -15.17 25.75
N LYS A 235 14.10 -16.40 26.31
CA LYS A 235 14.82 -16.76 27.54
C LYS A 235 16.34 -16.74 27.33
N CYS A 236 16.83 -17.25 26.20
CA CYS A 236 18.25 -17.24 25.85
C CYS A 236 18.78 -15.80 25.72
N ILE A 237 18.08 -14.94 25.01
CA ILE A 237 18.42 -13.51 24.87
C ILE A 237 18.42 -12.82 26.25
N GLY A 238 17.34 -13.01 27.04
CA GLY A 238 17.24 -12.46 28.40
C GLY A 238 18.36 -12.89 29.30
N PHE A 239 18.71 -14.18 29.24
CA PHE A 239 19.85 -14.76 30.03
C PHE A 239 21.18 -14.16 29.55
N ALA A 240 21.45 -14.12 28.26
CA ALA A 240 22.67 -13.54 27.69
C ALA A 240 22.88 -12.08 28.12
N VAL A 241 21.79 -11.26 28.02
CA VAL A 241 21.82 -9.86 28.45
C VAL A 241 22.11 -9.76 29.95
N LYS A 242 21.36 -10.49 30.79
CA LYS A 242 21.55 -10.49 32.23
C LYS A 242 22.98 -10.91 32.62
N ASN A 243 23.49 -12.01 32.02
CA ASN A 243 24.81 -12.54 32.29
C ASN A 243 25.91 -11.57 31.86
N ARG A 244 25.76 -10.91 30.71
CA ARG A 244 26.69 -9.86 30.27
C ARG A 244 26.73 -8.66 31.23
N PHE A 245 25.61 -8.25 31.80
CA PHE A 245 25.58 -7.16 32.79
C PHE A 245 26.23 -7.58 34.11
N ASN A 246 26.00 -8.82 34.59
CA ASN A 246 26.57 -9.34 35.82
C ASN A 246 28.09 -9.50 35.72
N HIS A 247 28.63 -9.83 34.53
CA HIS A 247 30.05 -10.07 34.29
C HIS A 247 30.74 -8.90 33.58
N ARG A 248 30.30 -7.66 33.80
CA ARG A 248 30.87 -6.45 33.19
C ARG A 248 32.26 -6.09 33.73
N SER A 249 32.73 -6.74 34.82
CA SER A 249 34.03 -6.49 35.39
C SER A 249 35.17 -7.02 34.51
N SER A 250 36.31 -6.32 34.49
CA SER A 250 37.52 -6.72 33.75
C SER A 250 38.15 -8.05 34.16
N LYS A 251 37.64 -8.68 35.21
CA LYS A 251 38.06 -10.01 35.69
C LYS A 251 37.61 -11.16 34.76
N TYR A 252 36.64 -10.96 33.90
CA TYR A 252 36.10 -11.97 33.01
C TYR A 252 36.63 -11.83 31.60
N PRO A 253 36.96 -12.91 30.88
CA PRO A 253 37.41 -12.86 29.49
C PRO A 253 36.29 -12.28 28.60
N LYS A 254 36.64 -11.35 27.68
CA LYS A 254 35.71 -10.80 26.70
C LYS A 254 35.30 -11.90 25.72
N ARG A 255 34.01 -12.15 25.58
CA ARG A 255 33.44 -13.05 24.55
C ARG A 255 33.29 -12.28 23.23
N GLU A 256 33.42 -12.96 22.09
CA GLU A 256 33.34 -12.33 20.74
C GLU A 256 31.99 -11.69 20.49
N HIS A 257 30.93 -12.35 20.89
CA HIS A 257 29.57 -11.84 20.70
C HIS A 257 28.82 -11.83 22.05
N TRP A 258 27.94 -10.83 22.22
CA TRP A 258 27.18 -10.67 23.47
C TRP A 258 26.25 -11.84 23.78
N LEU A 259 25.77 -12.59 22.77
CA LEU A 259 24.97 -13.79 22.93
C LEU A 259 25.78 -14.99 23.45
N ASP A 260 27.10 -14.98 23.34
CA ASP A 260 27.97 -16.07 23.85
C ASP A 260 27.93 -16.18 25.37
N TRP A 261 27.41 -15.15 26.06
CA TRP A 261 27.12 -15.22 27.48
C TRP A 261 25.96 -16.18 27.84
N ALA A 262 25.26 -16.74 26.84
CA ALA A 262 24.25 -17.79 27.02
C ALA A 262 24.81 -19.20 26.92
N ASP A 263 26.09 -19.42 26.52
CA ASP A 263 26.72 -20.71 26.33
C ASP A 263 26.71 -21.58 27.61
N GLU A 264 26.61 -20.96 28.78
CA GLU A 264 26.60 -21.66 30.07
C GLU A 264 25.28 -22.41 30.32
N LYS A 265 24.21 -22.04 29.64
CA LYS A 265 22.86 -22.58 29.90
C LYS A 265 22.13 -23.08 28.67
N TYR A 266 22.46 -22.60 27.51
CA TYR A 266 21.73 -22.89 26.28
C TYR A 266 22.62 -23.56 25.23
N ASP A 267 22.00 -24.37 24.38
CA ASP A 267 22.68 -25.08 23.29
C ASP A 267 23.36 -24.09 22.31
N LYS A 268 24.60 -24.41 21.94
CA LYS A 268 25.39 -23.63 20.98
C LYS A 268 24.71 -23.49 19.63
N LEU A 269 23.95 -24.54 19.20
CA LEU A 269 23.15 -24.49 17.96
C LEU A 269 22.05 -23.42 18.05
N LEU A 270 21.32 -23.36 19.16
CA LEU A 270 20.28 -22.35 19.39
C LEU A 270 20.89 -20.93 19.37
N ILE A 271 22.03 -20.74 20.04
CA ILE A 271 22.74 -19.45 20.04
C ILE A 271 23.17 -19.06 18.63
N ALA A 272 23.69 -19.99 17.83
CA ALA A 272 24.06 -19.75 16.44
C ALA A 272 22.83 -19.37 15.59
N GLN A 273 21.71 -20.07 15.76
CA GLN A 273 20.45 -19.77 15.08
C GLN A 273 19.91 -18.38 15.43
N ILE A 274 19.96 -17.99 16.72
CA ILE A 274 19.56 -16.64 17.16
C ILE A 274 20.47 -15.58 16.54
N LYS A 275 21.79 -15.79 16.50
CA LYS A 275 22.73 -14.88 15.85
C LYS A 275 22.40 -14.68 14.37
N MET A 276 22.05 -15.75 13.64
CA MET A 276 21.63 -15.67 12.23
C MET A 276 20.38 -14.81 12.06
N VAL A 277 19.34 -15.05 12.87
CA VAL A 277 18.08 -14.28 12.81
C VAL A 277 18.30 -12.82 13.12
N LEU A 278 19.02 -12.50 14.20
CA LEU A 278 19.30 -11.11 14.59
C LEU A 278 20.11 -10.37 13.53
N LYS A 279 21.05 -11.05 12.84
CA LYS A 279 21.84 -10.46 11.76
C LYS A 279 20.95 -10.06 10.56
N VAL A 280 19.93 -10.85 10.23
CA VAL A 280 18.97 -10.54 9.18
C VAL A 280 18.00 -9.43 9.64
N LEU A 281 17.47 -9.52 10.87
CA LEU A 281 16.58 -8.49 11.42
C LEU A 281 17.25 -7.12 11.49
N PHE A 282 18.57 -7.08 11.75
CA PHE A 282 19.32 -5.84 11.71
C PHE A 282 19.29 -5.19 10.30
N LEU A 283 19.40 -5.99 9.23
CA LEU A 283 19.25 -5.49 7.86
C LEU A 283 17.84 -4.96 7.55
N TYR A 284 16.83 -5.38 8.31
CA TYR A 284 15.45 -4.94 8.08
C TYR A 284 15.15 -3.55 8.67
N ILE A 285 16.01 -3.01 9.54
CA ILE A 285 15.79 -1.71 10.20
C ILE A 285 15.51 -0.57 9.21
N PRO A 286 16.26 -0.39 8.11
CA PRO A 286 16.00 0.69 7.16
C PRO A 286 14.84 0.41 6.19
N LEU A 287 14.37 -0.84 6.05
CA LEU A 287 13.40 -1.23 5.02
C LEU A 287 11.97 -0.65 5.21
N PRO A 288 11.47 -0.37 6.42
CA PRO A 288 10.18 0.30 6.59
C PRO A 288 10.08 1.60 5.80
N MET A 289 11.18 2.34 5.66
CA MET A 289 11.20 3.59 4.92
C MET A 289 10.93 3.41 3.43
N PHE A 290 11.34 2.29 2.83
CA PHE A 290 10.96 1.94 1.46
C PHE A 290 9.44 1.80 1.33
N TRP A 291 8.79 1.08 2.25
CA TRP A 291 7.35 0.86 2.22
C TRP A 291 6.56 2.14 2.53
N THR A 292 7.06 2.96 3.47
CA THR A 292 6.51 4.28 3.75
C THR A 292 6.38 5.11 2.47
N LEU A 293 7.46 5.20 1.72
CA LEU A 293 7.51 6.01 0.51
C LEU A 293 6.80 5.33 -0.66
N PHE A 294 6.86 3.99 -0.75
CA PHE A 294 6.14 3.24 -1.76
C PHE A 294 4.61 3.42 -1.66
N ASP A 295 4.05 3.45 -0.46
CA ASP A 295 2.62 3.64 -0.25
C ASP A 295 2.15 5.07 -0.52
N GLN A 296 3.05 6.07 -0.50
CA GLN A 296 2.77 7.45 -0.91
C GLN A 296 2.49 7.61 -2.42
N LYS A 297 2.72 6.57 -3.24
CA LYS A 297 2.35 6.58 -4.66
C LYS A 297 0.86 6.90 -4.93
N GLY A 298 -0.03 6.70 -3.95
CA GLY A 298 -1.46 7.02 -4.05
C GLY A 298 -1.77 8.52 -4.12
N SER A 299 -0.84 9.39 -3.74
CA SER A 299 -1.00 10.86 -3.87
C SER A 299 -0.73 11.39 -5.29
N LEU A 300 -0.28 10.54 -6.20
CA LEU A 300 -0.01 10.89 -7.60
C LEU A 300 -1.34 11.01 -8.37
N VAL A 301 -1.55 12.16 -9.01
CA VAL A 301 -2.79 12.67 -9.61
C VAL A 301 -3.29 11.84 -10.80
N LEU A 302 -3.87 10.67 -10.55
CA LEU A 302 -4.73 9.96 -11.51
C LEU A 302 -5.91 9.38 -10.76
N GLN A 303 -7.03 9.17 -11.44
CA GLN A 303 -8.19 8.57 -10.77
C GLN A 303 -7.77 7.29 -10.05
N PRO A 304 -7.97 7.18 -8.72
CA PRO A 304 -7.40 6.12 -7.90
C PRO A 304 -7.73 4.70 -8.37
N ASP A 305 -8.90 4.54 -9.01
CA ASP A 305 -9.41 3.23 -9.41
C ASP A 305 -8.67 2.63 -10.62
N GLN A 306 -8.25 3.46 -11.57
CA GLN A 306 -7.55 2.99 -12.77
C GLN A 306 -6.06 2.66 -12.48
N MET A 307 -5.44 3.39 -11.56
CA MET A 307 -4.03 3.19 -11.23
C MET A 307 -3.78 1.96 -10.36
N GLN A 308 -4.74 1.56 -9.54
CA GLN A 308 -4.65 0.29 -8.81
C GLN A 308 -4.52 -0.92 -9.73
N THR A 309 -4.98 -0.80 -10.98
CA THR A 309 -4.91 -1.86 -11.99
C THR A 309 -3.57 -1.90 -12.74
N VAL A 310 -2.93 -0.74 -12.94
CA VAL A 310 -1.68 -0.62 -13.72
C VAL A 310 -0.52 -1.32 -13.01
N ASN A 311 -0.39 -1.16 -11.70
CA ASN A 311 0.72 -1.75 -10.93
C ASN A 311 0.73 -3.31 -11.03
N PRO A 312 -0.38 -4.04 -10.75
CA PRO A 312 -0.41 -5.48 -10.95
C PRO A 312 -0.13 -5.93 -12.39
N ILE A 313 -0.62 -5.21 -13.41
CA ILE A 313 -0.33 -5.52 -14.81
C ILE A 313 1.17 -5.41 -15.09
N LEU A 314 1.80 -4.31 -14.64
CA LEU A 314 3.24 -4.12 -14.79
C LEU A 314 4.03 -5.19 -14.03
N ILE A 315 3.62 -5.59 -12.82
CA ILE A 315 4.29 -6.67 -12.08
C ILE A 315 4.21 -7.98 -12.84
N LEU A 316 3.03 -8.35 -13.36
CA LEU A 316 2.82 -9.57 -14.11
C LEU A 316 3.72 -9.65 -15.38
N THR A 317 4.03 -8.50 -15.97
CA THR A 317 4.92 -8.42 -17.13
C THR A 317 6.40 -8.33 -16.73
N LEU A 318 6.73 -7.53 -15.70
CA LEU A 318 8.11 -7.28 -15.32
C LEU A 318 8.77 -8.46 -14.61
N VAL A 319 8.05 -9.21 -13.77
CA VAL A 319 8.64 -10.39 -13.08
C VAL A 319 9.22 -11.41 -14.07
N PRO A 320 8.49 -11.90 -15.09
CA PRO A 320 9.07 -12.79 -16.10
C PRO A 320 10.22 -12.16 -16.89
N ILE A 321 10.15 -10.86 -17.20
CA ILE A 321 11.21 -10.14 -17.92
C ILE A 321 12.48 -10.10 -17.07
N MET A 322 12.37 -9.76 -15.78
CA MET A 322 13.51 -9.74 -14.85
C MET A 322 14.16 -11.11 -14.73
N ASP A 323 13.37 -12.16 -14.51
CA ASP A 323 13.88 -13.51 -14.28
C ASP A 323 14.50 -14.15 -15.53
N ARG A 324 13.89 -13.96 -16.70
CA ARG A 324 14.30 -14.64 -17.95
C ARG A 324 15.26 -13.84 -18.81
N ILE A 325 15.24 -12.51 -18.73
CA ILE A 325 16.02 -11.63 -19.59
C ILE A 325 17.04 -10.83 -18.77
N VAL A 326 16.60 -10.01 -17.83
CA VAL A 326 17.47 -9.02 -17.16
C VAL A 326 18.52 -9.70 -16.28
N TYR A 327 18.13 -10.59 -15.38
CA TYR A 327 19.09 -11.27 -14.49
C TYR A 327 20.07 -12.17 -15.22
N PRO A 328 19.66 -12.98 -16.23
CA PRO A 328 20.60 -13.71 -17.04
C PRO A 328 21.56 -12.82 -17.85
N LEU A 329 21.07 -11.69 -18.38
CA LEU A 329 21.90 -10.73 -19.11
C LEU A 329 22.98 -10.11 -18.22
N ILE A 330 22.59 -9.62 -17.02
CA ILE A 330 23.53 -9.07 -16.03
C ILE A 330 24.61 -10.12 -15.67
N ARG A 331 24.21 -11.38 -15.52
CA ARG A 331 25.15 -12.48 -15.24
C ARG A 331 26.10 -12.74 -16.39
N LYS A 332 25.61 -12.67 -17.65
CA LYS A 332 26.46 -12.79 -18.85
C LYS A 332 27.48 -11.65 -18.95
N CYS A 333 27.13 -10.46 -18.48
CA CYS A 333 28.06 -9.31 -18.39
C CYS A 333 29.09 -9.45 -17.25
N GLY A 334 29.14 -10.57 -16.53
CA GLY A 334 30.14 -10.84 -15.48
C GLY A 334 29.82 -10.23 -14.11
N PHE A 335 28.69 -9.53 -13.95
CA PHE A 335 28.33 -8.91 -12.68
C PHE A 335 27.70 -9.94 -11.70
N LYS A 336 28.26 -10.02 -10.49
CA LYS A 336 27.68 -10.78 -9.38
C LYS A 336 26.52 -9.98 -8.75
N PHE A 337 25.32 -10.20 -9.26
CA PHE A 337 24.10 -9.50 -8.81
C PHE A 337 23.44 -10.27 -7.66
N THR A 338 24.01 -10.11 -6.46
CA THR A 338 23.54 -10.77 -5.22
C THR A 338 22.17 -10.24 -4.76
N PRO A 339 21.42 -10.98 -3.93
CA PRO A 339 20.11 -10.54 -3.43
C PRO A 339 20.12 -9.13 -2.81
N LEU A 340 21.05 -8.82 -1.92
CA LEU A 340 21.13 -7.50 -1.30
C LEU A 340 21.43 -6.39 -2.31
N LYS A 341 22.26 -6.66 -3.35
CA LYS A 341 22.49 -5.69 -4.44
C LYS A 341 21.22 -5.46 -5.26
N ARG A 342 20.40 -6.51 -5.48
CA ARG A 342 19.10 -6.36 -6.15
C ARG A 342 18.18 -5.47 -5.33
N MET A 343 18.08 -5.71 -4.02
CA MET A 343 17.26 -4.88 -3.13
C MET A 343 17.70 -3.41 -3.15
N THR A 344 19.02 -3.14 -3.10
CA THR A 344 19.57 -1.78 -3.22
C THR A 344 19.17 -1.11 -4.54
N VAL A 345 19.29 -1.83 -5.67
CA VAL A 345 18.86 -1.30 -6.99
C VAL A 345 17.36 -1.05 -7.01
N GLY A 346 16.56 -1.93 -6.41
CA GLY A 346 15.11 -1.73 -6.29
C GLY A 346 14.75 -0.45 -5.53
N MET A 347 15.42 -0.19 -4.41
CA MET A 347 15.26 1.06 -3.63
C MET A 347 15.67 2.30 -4.44
N PHE A 348 16.77 2.21 -5.19
CA PHE A 348 17.22 3.30 -6.06
C PHE A 348 16.23 3.59 -7.20
N LEU A 349 15.68 2.57 -7.84
CA LEU A 349 14.65 2.74 -8.87
C LEU A 349 13.39 3.42 -8.31
N ALA A 350 12.99 3.08 -7.09
CA ALA A 350 11.89 3.76 -6.41
C ALA A 350 12.22 5.24 -6.13
N ALA A 351 13.44 5.56 -5.73
CA ALA A 351 13.87 6.96 -5.56
C ALA A 351 13.79 7.74 -6.89
N MET A 352 14.24 7.14 -7.98
CA MET A 352 14.14 7.74 -9.32
C MET A 352 12.70 7.93 -9.78
N ALA A 353 11.76 7.08 -9.34
CA ALA A 353 10.34 7.26 -9.60
C ALA A 353 9.81 8.56 -8.95
N PHE A 354 10.22 8.86 -7.72
CA PHE A 354 9.85 10.12 -7.06
C PHE A 354 10.49 11.35 -7.72
N VAL A 355 11.72 11.23 -8.22
CA VAL A 355 12.32 12.29 -9.02
C VAL A 355 11.50 12.55 -10.30
N SER A 356 11.10 11.48 -11.00
CA SER A 356 10.22 11.58 -12.16
C SER A 356 8.87 12.23 -11.80
N ALA A 357 8.29 11.85 -10.66
CA ALA A 357 7.05 12.43 -10.16
C ALA A 357 7.18 13.94 -9.87
N ALA A 358 8.28 14.36 -9.23
CA ALA A 358 8.56 15.77 -8.98
C ALA A 358 8.66 16.59 -10.28
N LEU A 359 9.33 16.05 -11.31
CA LEU A 359 9.44 16.70 -12.61
C LEU A 359 8.08 16.86 -13.30
N VAL A 360 7.24 15.83 -13.23
CA VAL A 360 5.87 15.88 -13.75
C VAL A 360 5.02 16.89 -12.97
N GLN A 361 5.15 16.92 -11.64
CA GLN A 361 4.42 17.87 -10.80
C GLN A 361 4.82 19.32 -11.11
N ILE A 362 6.10 19.61 -11.30
CA ILE A 362 6.57 20.94 -11.73
C ILE A 362 5.93 21.35 -13.06
N GLN A 363 5.75 20.40 -13.99
CA GLN A 363 5.04 20.70 -15.25
C GLN A 363 3.55 20.96 -15.04
N ILE A 364 2.91 20.21 -14.13
CA ILE A 364 1.52 20.45 -13.77
C ILE A 364 1.37 21.82 -13.12
N ASP A 365 2.22 22.15 -12.15
CA ASP A 365 2.17 23.41 -11.40
C ASP A 365 2.33 24.64 -12.31
N LYS A 366 3.12 24.55 -13.38
CA LYS A 366 3.23 25.61 -14.40
C LYS A 366 1.92 25.88 -15.17
N THR A 367 1.03 24.90 -15.20
CA THR A 367 -0.28 25.02 -15.90
C THR A 367 -1.42 25.37 -14.94
N LEU A 368 -1.15 25.38 -13.61
CA LEU A 368 -2.17 25.76 -12.63
C LEU A 368 -2.37 27.27 -12.62
N PRO A 369 -3.62 27.75 -12.51
CA PRO A 369 -3.88 29.16 -12.27
C PRO A 369 -3.36 29.57 -10.89
N VAL A 370 -2.84 30.78 -10.78
CA VAL A 370 -2.43 31.36 -9.50
C VAL A 370 -3.69 31.78 -8.74
N PHE A 371 -3.92 31.16 -7.58
CA PHE A 371 -5.03 31.53 -6.70
C PHE A 371 -4.58 32.61 -5.68
N PRO A 372 -5.53 33.45 -5.16
CA PRO A 372 -5.17 34.50 -4.23
C PRO A 372 -4.71 33.92 -2.90
N SER A 373 -3.69 34.54 -2.30
CA SER A 373 -3.27 34.24 -0.93
C SER A 373 -4.32 34.75 0.07
N SER A 374 -4.21 34.38 1.35
CA SER A 374 -5.13 34.82 2.42
C SER A 374 -5.16 36.33 2.62
N THR A 375 -4.18 37.07 2.09
CA THR A 375 -4.06 38.54 2.16
C THR A 375 -4.47 39.23 0.86
N GLN A 376 -4.80 38.48 -0.20
CA GLN A 376 -5.11 38.98 -1.52
C GLN A 376 -6.53 38.59 -1.92
N THR A 377 -7.07 39.31 -2.88
CA THR A 377 -8.31 38.98 -3.58
C THR A 377 -8.13 39.07 -5.09
N GLN A 378 -8.91 38.31 -5.84
CA GLN A 378 -8.85 38.34 -7.30
C GLN A 378 -10.22 38.68 -7.89
N LEU A 379 -10.20 39.49 -8.95
CA LEU A 379 -11.40 39.95 -9.63
C LEU A 379 -11.30 39.68 -11.13
N LYS A 380 -12.34 39.11 -11.71
CA LYS A 380 -12.61 39.01 -13.14
C LYS A 380 -13.79 39.89 -13.48
N VAL A 381 -13.79 40.50 -14.65
CA VAL A 381 -14.91 41.37 -15.12
C VAL A 381 -15.55 40.78 -16.34
N VAL A 382 -16.87 40.74 -16.34
CA VAL A 382 -17.71 40.25 -17.47
C VAL A 382 -18.65 41.31 -17.92
N ASN A 383 -18.63 41.64 -19.20
CA ASN A 383 -19.57 42.56 -19.86
C ASN A 383 -20.68 41.75 -20.53
N MET A 384 -21.90 41.82 -20.00
CA MET A 384 -23.12 41.23 -20.61
C MET A 384 -23.84 42.15 -21.56
N GLY A 385 -23.40 43.42 -21.64
CA GLY A 385 -23.98 44.41 -22.53
C GLY A 385 -23.58 44.24 -23.99
N SER A 386 -24.30 44.94 -24.87
CA SER A 386 -24.05 44.94 -26.32
C SER A 386 -22.96 45.94 -26.78
N ALA A 387 -22.59 46.89 -25.90
CA ALA A 387 -21.58 47.91 -26.19
C ALA A 387 -20.21 47.51 -25.61
N GLN A 388 -19.15 48.03 -26.22
CA GLN A 388 -17.80 47.94 -25.64
C GLN A 388 -17.72 48.85 -24.42
N LEU A 389 -17.14 48.32 -23.32
CA LEU A 389 -16.96 49.06 -22.06
C LEU A 389 -15.48 49.16 -21.71
N GLN A 390 -15.08 50.32 -21.21
CA GLN A 390 -13.79 50.50 -20.55
C GLN A 390 -14.02 50.55 -19.05
N VAL A 391 -13.39 49.64 -18.35
CA VAL A 391 -13.50 49.46 -16.90
C VAL A 391 -12.19 49.88 -16.27
N ASN A 392 -12.22 50.90 -15.42
CA ASN A 392 -11.04 51.39 -14.70
C ASN A 392 -11.16 51.01 -13.23
N ILE A 393 -10.11 50.36 -12.69
CA ILE A 393 -10.03 49.95 -11.31
C ILE A 393 -8.70 50.48 -10.73
N PRO A 394 -8.73 51.46 -9.82
CA PRO A 394 -7.51 52.00 -9.24
C PRO A 394 -6.70 50.93 -8.49
N PRO A 395 -5.32 51.06 -8.41
CA PRO A 395 -4.57 52.25 -8.80
C PRO A 395 -4.32 52.41 -10.31
N ASP A 396 -4.09 51.33 -11.07
CA ASP A 396 -3.65 51.46 -12.47
C ASP A 396 -4.25 50.42 -13.44
N THR A 397 -5.34 49.76 -13.07
CA THR A 397 -5.90 48.68 -13.89
C THR A 397 -7.00 49.21 -14.79
N THR A 398 -6.79 49.19 -16.11
CA THR A 398 -7.79 49.51 -17.14
C THR A 398 -8.04 48.32 -18.02
N VAL A 399 -9.28 47.87 -18.13
CA VAL A 399 -9.68 46.71 -18.94
C VAL A 399 -10.69 47.19 -20.02
N GLN A 400 -10.42 46.87 -21.25
CA GLN A 400 -11.39 47.07 -22.37
C GLN A 400 -12.11 45.75 -22.64
N LEU A 401 -13.41 45.75 -22.53
CA LEU A 401 -14.27 44.59 -22.74
C LEU A 401 -15.25 44.84 -23.88
N GLY A 402 -15.16 44.00 -24.89
CA GLY A 402 -16.17 43.95 -25.94
C GLY A 402 -17.53 43.47 -25.45
N SER A 403 -18.53 43.48 -26.30
CA SER A 403 -19.85 42.90 -26.03
C SER A 403 -19.73 41.41 -25.73
N LEU A 404 -20.40 40.94 -24.69
CA LEU A 404 -20.44 39.53 -24.24
C LEU A 404 -19.03 38.91 -24.03
N LYS A 405 -18.11 39.68 -23.44
CA LYS A 405 -16.73 39.22 -23.17
C LYS A 405 -16.36 39.38 -21.71
N ALA A 406 -15.50 38.49 -21.24
CA ALA A 406 -14.85 38.57 -19.96
C ALA A 406 -13.41 39.08 -20.09
N SER A 407 -12.83 39.60 -19.01
CA SER A 407 -11.40 39.83 -18.92
C SER A 407 -10.65 38.50 -19.06
N LYS A 408 -9.48 38.51 -19.71
CA LYS A 408 -8.70 37.30 -19.99
C LYS A 408 -8.26 36.61 -18.73
N ASP A 409 -7.72 37.37 -17.79
CA ASP A 409 -7.13 36.88 -16.54
C ASP A 409 -7.82 37.51 -15.34
N TYR A 410 -7.65 36.89 -14.18
CA TYR A 410 -8.05 37.49 -12.89
C TYR A 410 -7.01 38.56 -12.51
N MET A 411 -7.47 39.72 -12.09
CA MET A 411 -6.67 40.82 -11.55
C MET A 411 -6.51 40.63 -10.04
N THR A 412 -5.28 40.72 -9.49
CA THR A 412 -5.01 40.54 -8.09
C THR A 412 -4.91 41.87 -7.35
N PHE A 413 -5.55 41.98 -6.20
CA PHE A 413 -5.56 43.17 -5.36
C PHE A 413 -5.19 42.79 -3.92
N ASP A 414 -4.38 43.64 -3.29
CA ASP A 414 -3.99 43.47 -1.88
C ASP A 414 -4.97 44.16 -0.89
N SER A 415 -5.93 44.92 -1.45
CA SER A 415 -6.99 45.61 -0.68
C SER A 415 -8.35 44.96 -0.94
N PRO A 416 -9.18 44.74 0.09
CA PRO A 416 -10.53 44.24 -0.08
C PRO A 416 -11.49 45.27 -0.68
N ASN A 417 -11.18 46.56 -0.54
CA ASN A 417 -12.05 47.64 -1.06
C ASN A 417 -11.55 48.12 -2.41
N ILE A 418 -12.38 47.99 -3.41
CA ILE A 418 -12.11 48.46 -4.76
C ILE A 418 -13.21 49.43 -5.24
N THR A 419 -12.83 50.38 -6.04
CA THR A 419 -13.77 51.26 -6.78
C THR A 419 -13.69 50.96 -8.25
N VAL A 420 -14.82 50.61 -8.83
CA VAL A 420 -14.93 50.34 -10.27
C VAL A 420 -15.53 51.55 -10.97
N SER A 421 -14.85 52.09 -11.96
CA SER A 421 -15.27 53.22 -12.78
C SER A 421 -15.52 52.74 -14.22
N LEU A 422 -16.73 52.93 -14.72
CA LEU A 422 -17.09 52.65 -16.11
C LEU A 422 -17.07 53.94 -16.91
N ASN A 423 -16.37 53.93 -18.05
CA ASN A 423 -16.35 55.05 -18.99
C ASN A 423 -17.61 55.05 -19.83
N THR A 424 -18.73 55.39 -19.20
CA THR A 424 -20.06 55.56 -19.77
C THR A 424 -20.45 57.06 -19.74
N ASN A 425 -21.51 57.44 -20.41
CA ASN A 425 -22.00 58.81 -20.34
C ASN A 425 -23.41 58.83 -19.70
N PRO A 426 -23.58 59.18 -18.40
CA PRO A 426 -22.55 59.65 -17.44
C PRO A 426 -21.61 58.54 -16.95
N VAL A 427 -20.42 58.91 -16.42
CA VAL A 427 -19.47 57.98 -15.82
C VAL A 427 -20.11 57.38 -14.55
N ILE A 428 -20.04 56.05 -14.45
CA ILE A 428 -20.58 55.29 -13.32
C ILE A 428 -19.43 54.86 -12.41
N ASN A 429 -19.46 55.23 -11.12
CA ASN A 429 -18.53 54.83 -10.13
C ASN A 429 -19.25 54.00 -9.04
N LYS A 430 -18.75 52.79 -8.77
CA LYS A 430 -19.31 51.92 -7.72
C LYS A 430 -18.23 51.29 -6.90
N ALA A 431 -18.36 51.36 -5.59
CA ALA A 431 -17.43 50.69 -4.66
C ALA A 431 -17.92 49.28 -4.32
N PHE A 432 -16.99 48.36 -4.23
CA PHE A 432 -17.22 46.96 -3.84
C PHE A 432 -16.25 46.55 -2.78
N THR A 433 -16.71 45.69 -1.86
CA THR A 433 -15.85 45.02 -0.87
C THR A 433 -15.71 43.57 -1.25
N LEU A 434 -14.48 43.13 -1.51
CA LEU A 434 -14.12 41.76 -1.86
C LEU A 434 -13.64 41.00 -0.64
N SER A 435 -13.95 39.72 -0.55
CA SER A 435 -13.44 38.86 0.52
C SER A 435 -11.97 38.49 0.25
N LEU A 436 -11.10 38.62 1.24
CA LEU A 436 -9.71 38.20 1.14
C LEU A 436 -9.61 36.67 1.01
N GLY A 437 -8.64 36.20 0.24
CA GLY A 437 -8.46 34.78 -0.06
C GLY A 437 -9.45 34.22 -1.09
N GLN A 438 -10.35 35.06 -1.63
CA GLN A 438 -11.40 34.63 -2.56
C GLN A 438 -11.22 35.23 -3.97
N ARG A 439 -11.82 34.55 -4.94
CA ARG A 439 -12.00 35.03 -6.32
C ARG A 439 -13.42 35.56 -6.50
N HIS A 440 -13.54 36.63 -7.24
CA HIS A 440 -14.81 37.23 -7.57
C HIS A 440 -14.94 37.51 -9.07
N THR A 441 -16.14 37.44 -9.59
CA THR A 441 -16.48 37.96 -10.92
C THR A 441 -17.45 39.12 -10.76
N LEU A 442 -17.08 40.28 -11.32
CA LEU A 442 -17.97 41.42 -11.49
C LEU A 442 -18.73 41.24 -12.78
N ILE A 443 -20.04 41.11 -12.69
CA ILE A 443 -20.92 41.04 -13.84
C ILE A 443 -21.54 42.42 -14.08
N ILE A 444 -21.38 42.92 -15.31
CA ILE A 444 -21.94 44.18 -15.77
C ILE A 444 -23.08 43.83 -16.72
N PRO A 445 -24.35 43.89 -16.28
CA PRO A 445 -25.53 43.68 -17.16
C PRO A 445 -25.66 44.70 -18.27
N SER A 446 -26.73 44.59 -19.09
CA SER A 446 -27.08 45.57 -20.11
C SER A 446 -27.35 46.96 -19.52
N ASP A 447 -27.87 47.05 -18.29
CA ASP A 447 -27.85 48.27 -17.47
C ASP A 447 -26.61 48.27 -16.58
N PRO A 448 -25.59 49.11 -16.85
CA PRO A 448 -24.37 49.13 -16.07
C PRO A 448 -24.54 49.53 -14.59
N ASN A 449 -25.63 50.24 -14.23
CA ASN A 449 -25.92 50.60 -12.86
C ASN A 449 -26.25 49.36 -11.98
N ALA A 450 -26.76 48.31 -12.59
CA ALA A 450 -27.15 47.07 -11.94
C ALA A 450 -25.98 46.07 -11.78
N MET A 451 -24.72 46.53 -11.94
CA MET A 451 -23.54 45.63 -11.78
C MET A 451 -23.48 45.01 -10.40
N TYR A 452 -23.06 43.73 -10.31
CA TYR A 452 -22.99 42.96 -9.09
C TYR A 452 -21.81 42.00 -9.08
N LEU A 453 -21.40 41.56 -7.86
CA LEU A 453 -20.34 40.58 -7.64
C LEU A 453 -20.93 39.18 -7.44
N THR A 454 -20.20 38.19 -7.91
CA THR A 454 -20.42 36.78 -7.58
C THR A 454 -19.09 36.14 -7.17
N GLU A 455 -19.16 35.17 -6.25
CA GLU A 455 -17.98 34.43 -5.81
C GLU A 455 -17.60 33.34 -6.82
N ASP A 456 -16.29 33.09 -6.93
CA ASP A 456 -15.70 32.12 -7.82
C ASP A 456 -14.95 31.03 -7.10
N LEU A 457 -14.61 29.96 -7.81
CA LEU A 457 -13.83 28.86 -7.27
C LEU A 457 -12.39 29.31 -6.96
N THR A 458 -11.91 28.96 -5.79
CA THR A 458 -10.54 29.18 -5.31
C THR A 458 -9.65 27.93 -5.44
N ALA A 459 -10.20 26.86 -6.01
CA ALA A 459 -9.47 25.61 -6.31
C ALA A 459 -10.03 24.99 -7.59
N LYS A 460 -9.24 24.15 -8.24
CA LYS A 460 -9.74 23.33 -9.36
C LYS A 460 -10.78 22.32 -8.86
N PRO A 461 -11.80 22.00 -9.68
CA PRO A 461 -12.75 20.94 -9.36
C PRO A 461 -12.05 19.61 -9.14
N GLU A 462 -12.50 18.88 -8.12
CA GLU A 462 -11.92 17.60 -7.75
C GLU A 462 -12.31 16.46 -8.69
N GLN A 463 -11.59 15.36 -8.63
CA GLN A 463 -11.84 14.10 -9.36
C GLN A 463 -11.88 14.26 -10.88
N GLY A 464 -11.27 15.32 -11.43
CA GLY A 464 -11.27 15.59 -12.87
C GLY A 464 -12.62 16.06 -13.42
N ASN A 465 -13.61 16.34 -12.56
CA ASN A 465 -14.86 16.96 -12.95
C ASN A 465 -14.63 18.41 -13.39
N ASN A 466 -15.58 18.97 -14.13
CA ASN A 466 -15.60 20.37 -14.52
C ASN A 466 -16.70 21.09 -13.76
N ALA A 467 -16.46 22.33 -13.37
CA ALA A 467 -17.49 23.19 -12.81
C ALA A 467 -18.10 24.02 -13.91
N VAL A 468 -19.41 24.10 -13.96
CA VAL A 468 -20.15 24.93 -14.93
C VAL A 468 -21.14 25.81 -14.18
N ARG A 469 -21.23 27.05 -14.60
CA ARG A 469 -22.27 28.00 -14.18
C ARG A 469 -22.79 28.83 -15.36
N PHE A 470 -23.97 29.38 -15.22
CA PHE A 470 -24.66 30.13 -16.25
C PHE A 470 -25.01 31.52 -15.75
N VAL A 471 -24.77 32.52 -16.55
CA VAL A 471 -25.19 33.92 -16.33
C VAL A 471 -26.38 34.21 -17.23
N ASN A 472 -27.53 34.48 -16.63
CA ASN A 472 -28.74 34.82 -17.34
C ASN A 472 -28.79 36.35 -17.66
N GLY A 473 -28.60 36.73 -18.90
CA GLY A 473 -28.73 38.11 -19.37
C GLY A 473 -30.13 38.50 -19.85
N MET A 474 -31.09 37.53 -19.84
CA MET A 474 -32.47 37.80 -20.25
C MET A 474 -33.30 38.41 -19.12
N SER A 475 -34.42 39.03 -19.49
CA SER A 475 -35.42 39.57 -18.56
C SER A 475 -36.40 38.51 -18.01
N THR A 476 -36.29 37.27 -18.47
CA THR A 476 -37.10 36.11 -18.04
C THR A 476 -36.26 35.10 -17.32
N ALA A 477 -36.88 34.33 -16.41
CA ALA A 477 -36.22 33.19 -15.78
C ALA A 477 -35.96 32.10 -16.83
N LEU A 478 -34.79 31.47 -16.75
CA LEU A 478 -34.37 30.41 -17.65
C LEU A 478 -34.14 29.10 -16.86
N ASN A 479 -34.69 28.04 -17.38
CA ASN A 479 -34.40 26.68 -16.85
C ASN A 479 -33.33 26.05 -17.74
N VAL A 480 -32.19 25.71 -17.12
CA VAL A 480 -31.10 24.96 -17.77
C VAL A 480 -31.14 23.54 -17.29
N SER A 481 -31.28 22.58 -18.21
CA SER A 481 -31.41 21.16 -17.89
C SER A 481 -30.24 20.66 -17.03
N ASN A 482 -30.56 19.93 -15.94
CA ASN A 482 -29.61 19.38 -14.99
C ASN A 482 -28.74 20.38 -14.22
N ILE A 483 -29.06 21.69 -14.29
CA ILE A 483 -28.35 22.77 -13.58
C ILE A 483 -29.28 23.40 -12.54
N ALA A 484 -30.13 24.36 -12.99
CA ALA A 484 -31.08 25.07 -12.14
C ALA A 484 -32.03 25.94 -12.96
N LEU A 485 -33.07 26.46 -12.31
CA LEU A 485 -33.80 27.63 -12.71
C LEU A 485 -32.99 28.89 -12.35
N ILE A 486 -32.71 29.75 -13.29
CA ILE A 486 -31.87 30.95 -13.14
C ILE A 486 -32.74 32.18 -13.32
N GLU A 487 -32.87 32.99 -12.27
CA GLU A 487 -33.65 34.22 -12.28
C GLU A 487 -33.08 35.25 -13.30
N PRO A 488 -33.86 36.23 -13.72
CA PRO A 488 -33.39 37.32 -14.60
C PRO A 488 -32.18 38.04 -14.03
N SER A 489 -31.16 38.26 -14.84
CA SER A 489 -29.89 38.92 -14.44
C SER A 489 -29.16 38.27 -13.27
N ALA A 490 -29.34 36.97 -13.05
CA ALA A 490 -28.71 36.20 -12.01
C ALA A 490 -27.67 35.19 -12.54
N VAL A 491 -26.93 34.60 -11.63
CA VAL A 491 -25.91 33.56 -11.90
C VAL A 491 -26.31 32.28 -11.19
N SER A 492 -26.19 31.12 -11.85
CA SER A 492 -26.38 29.85 -11.21
C SER A 492 -25.21 29.50 -10.29
N ASN A 493 -25.44 28.62 -9.31
CA ASN A 493 -24.34 27.98 -8.59
C ASN A 493 -23.47 27.13 -9.52
N ASN A 494 -22.20 26.90 -9.09
CA ASN A 494 -21.33 25.98 -9.80
C ASN A 494 -21.86 24.55 -9.67
N THR A 495 -22.09 23.90 -10.80
CA THR A 495 -22.53 22.50 -10.88
C THR A 495 -21.41 21.64 -11.46
N LEU A 496 -21.12 20.50 -10.84
CA LEU A 496 -20.09 19.60 -11.33
C LEU A 496 -20.61 18.73 -12.47
N VAL A 497 -19.85 18.70 -13.57
CA VAL A 497 -20.12 17.89 -14.75
C VAL A 497 -18.89 17.06 -15.10
N SER A 498 -19.10 15.82 -15.55
CA SER A 498 -17.99 14.96 -15.97
C SER A 498 -17.44 15.40 -17.34
N GLN A 499 -16.20 15.02 -17.63
CA GLN A 499 -15.53 15.24 -18.92
C GLN A 499 -16.31 14.69 -20.12
N GLY A 500 -15.93 15.13 -21.30
CA GLY A 500 -16.49 14.70 -22.58
C GLY A 500 -17.53 15.67 -23.14
N SER A 501 -18.26 15.24 -24.13
CA SER A 501 -19.31 16.06 -24.74
C SER A 501 -20.55 16.07 -23.86
N ARG A 502 -21.02 17.28 -23.49
CA ARG A 502 -22.23 17.48 -22.69
C ARG A 502 -23.19 18.38 -23.43
N LYS A 503 -24.49 18.05 -23.35
CA LYS A 503 -25.57 18.80 -23.93
C LYS A 503 -26.35 19.52 -22.85
N PHE A 504 -26.63 20.79 -23.06
CA PHE A 504 -27.46 21.64 -22.21
C PHE A 504 -28.66 22.14 -22.99
N THR A 505 -29.81 22.01 -22.39
CA THR A 505 -31.06 22.55 -22.93
C THR A 505 -31.45 23.80 -22.13
N ILE A 506 -31.63 24.93 -22.78
CA ILE A 506 -32.09 26.17 -22.16
C ILE A 506 -33.54 26.37 -22.59
N THR A 507 -34.43 26.71 -21.66
CA THR A 507 -35.84 27.00 -21.94
C THR A 507 -36.37 28.14 -21.06
N ASP A 508 -37.21 29.00 -21.65
CA ASP A 508 -37.96 30.05 -20.95
C ASP A 508 -39.43 29.65 -20.68
N GLY A 509 -39.77 28.38 -20.96
CA GLY A 509 -41.13 27.85 -20.85
C GLY A 509 -41.92 27.92 -22.16
N MET A 510 -41.58 28.79 -23.08
CA MET A 510 -42.20 28.89 -24.42
C MET A 510 -41.24 28.42 -25.51
N ASN A 511 -40.00 28.85 -25.42
CA ASN A 511 -38.93 28.52 -26.37
C ASN A 511 -37.90 27.59 -25.73
N SER A 512 -37.21 26.81 -26.57
CA SER A 512 -36.17 25.89 -26.14
C SER A 512 -35.08 25.83 -27.19
N CYS A 513 -33.83 25.82 -26.71
CA CYS A 513 -32.67 25.56 -27.58
C CYS A 513 -31.70 24.61 -26.87
N GLN A 514 -30.84 23.94 -27.64
CA GLN A 514 -29.88 22.99 -27.10
C GLN A 514 -28.49 23.24 -27.72
N PHE A 515 -27.46 23.27 -26.86
CA PHE A 515 -26.08 23.33 -27.33
C PHE A 515 -25.23 22.27 -26.68
N SER A 516 -24.10 21.92 -27.29
CA SER A 516 -23.15 20.96 -26.76
C SER A 516 -21.77 21.59 -26.62
N THR A 517 -21.11 21.24 -25.52
CA THR A 517 -19.74 21.69 -25.25
C THR A 517 -18.86 20.48 -24.89
N GLN A 518 -17.62 20.49 -25.39
CA GLN A 518 -16.62 19.49 -25.05
C GLN A 518 -15.82 19.96 -23.84
N PHE A 519 -15.86 19.19 -22.77
CA PHE A 519 -15.13 19.46 -21.55
C PHE A 519 -13.86 18.60 -21.42
N GLY A 520 -12.75 19.24 -21.03
CA GLY A 520 -11.54 18.57 -20.61
C GLY A 520 -11.63 18.05 -19.19
N PHE A 521 -10.49 17.99 -18.47
CA PHE A 521 -10.40 17.54 -17.10
C PHE A 521 -10.11 18.71 -16.15
N GLY A 522 -10.95 18.93 -15.14
CA GLY A 522 -10.68 19.89 -14.07
C GLY A 522 -10.73 21.36 -14.51
N GLY A 523 -11.59 21.69 -15.48
CA GLY A 523 -11.86 23.05 -15.91
C GLY A 523 -13.00 23.69 -15.14
N ALA A 524 -13.11 25.04 -15.21
CA ALA A 524 -14.28 25.77 -14.75
C ALA A 524 -14.73 26.72 -15.87
N TYR A 525 -16.04 26.74 -16.13
CA TYR A 525 -16.63 27.43 -17.28
C TYR A 525 -17.84 28.24 -16.85
N THR A 526 -17.89 29.46 -17.32
CA THR A 526 -19.06 30.34 -17.21
C THR A 526 -19.71 30.53 -18.61
N PHE A 527 -20.97 30.15 -18.73
CA PHE A 527 -21.76 30.34 -19.94
C PHE A 527 -22.55 31.63 -19.84
N LEU A 528 -22.30 32.57 -20.75
CA LEU A 528 -22.98 33.85 -20.83
C LEU A 528 -24.16 33.72 -21.77
N ILE A 529 -25.38 33.84 -21.26
CA ILE A 529 -26.62 33.87 -22.03
C ILE A 529 -26.99 35.33 -22.26
N PRO A 530 -26.91 35.83 -23.48
CA PRO A 530 -27.21 37.25 -23.78
C PRO A 530 -28.67 37.59 -23.60
N SER A 531 -28.98 38.90 -23.47
CA SER A 531 -30.35 39.40 -23.43
C SER A 531 -31.14 39.15 -24.73
N THR A 532 -30.44 38.87 -25.84
CA THR A 532 -30.98 38.56 -27.15
C THR A 532 -30.62 37.14 -27.56
N LEU A 533 -31.00 36.15 -26.75
CA LEU A 533 -30.73 34.74 -27.04
C LEU A 533 -31.41 34.30 -28.33
N ILE A 534 -30.64 33.68 -29.23
CA ILE A 534 -31.16 33.10 -30.47
C ILE A 534 -31.64 31.69 -30.22
N TRP A 535 -32.94 31.47 -30.25
CA TRP A 535 -33.60 30.18 -30.05
C TRP A 535 -33.52 29.28 -31.27
N ASN A 536 -32.31 28.90 -31.69
CA ASN A 536 -32.08 27.92 -32.75
C ASN A 536 -31.56 26.60 -32.19
N GLU A 537 -31.33 25.61 -33.04
CA GLU A 537 -30.88 24.26 -32.63
C GLU A 537 -29.59 24.27 -31.77
N ASN A 538 -28.75 25.33 -31.84
CA ASN A 538 -27.47 25.43 -31.16
C ASN A 538 -27.37 26.55 -30.11
N CYS A 539 -28.48 27.22 -29.74
CA CYS A 539 -28.44 28.41 -28.88
C CYS A 539 -27.39 29.45 -29.36
N GLY A 540 -27.50 29.90 -30.60
CA GLY A 540 -26.41 30.39 -31.46
C GLY A 540 -25.54 31.56 -30.99
N ASN A 541 -25.83 32.19 -29.84
CA ASN A 541 -25.03 33.29 -29.29
C ASN A 541 -24.71 33.15 -27.79
N VAL A 542 -24.80 31.93 -27.23
CA VAL A 542 -24.26 31.65 -25.92
C VAL A 542 -22.72 31.65 -25.99
N VAL A 543 -22.09 32.41 -25.10
CA VAL A 543 -20.62 32.55 -25.06
C VAL A 543 -20.06 31.76 -23.90
N THR A 544 -19.03 30.96 -24.16
CA THR A 544 -18.31 30.22 -23.16
C THR A 544 -17.08 30.99 -22.68
N VAL A 545 -16.96 31.18 -21.40
CA VAL A 545 -15.79 31.78 -20.73
C VAL A 545 -15.11 30.72 -19.91
N GLU A 546 -13.82 30.51 -20.13
CA GLU A 546 -13.00 29.62 -19.31
C GLU A 546 -12.48 30.38 -18.09
N ASP A 547 -12.94 30.03 -16.90
CA ASP A 547 -12.48 30.61 -15.62
C ASP A 547 -11.24 29.89 -15.10
N ILE A 548 -11.20 28.58 -15.26
CA ILE A 548 -10.04 27.73 -14.97
C ILE A 548 -9.83 26.82 -16.19
N GLN A 549 -8.63 26.86 -16.74
CA GLN A 549 -8.30 26.04 -17.91
C GLN A 549 -8.25 24.54 -17.49
N PRO A 550 -8.73 23.64 -18.36
CA PRO A 550 -8.61 22.20 -18.13
C PRO A 550 -7.13 21.78 -18.09
N ASN A 551 -6.88 20.60 -17.52
CA ASN A 551 -5.53 20.05 -17.44
C ASN A 551 -5.00 19.75 -18.85
N THR A 552 -3.86 20.36 -19.21
CA THR A 552 -3.21 20.21 -20.51
C THR A 552 -2.07 19.17 -20.48
N VAL A 553 -1.59 18.84 -19.29
CA VAL A 553 -0.50 17.87 -19.10
C VAL A 553 -1.01 16.45 -19.36
N HIS A 554 -0.44 15.79 -20.37
CA HIS A 554 -0.89 14.46 -20.78
C HIS A 554 -0.51 13.39 -19.75
N MET A 555 -1.45 12.49 -19.43
CA MET A 555 -1.27 11.38 -18.48
C MET A 555 -0.05 10.50 -18.77
N ALA A 556 0.35 10.36 -20.02
CA ALA A 556 1.50 9.54 -20.43
C ALA A 556 2.82 9.98 -19.78
N LEU A 557 2.94 11.24 -19.33
CA LEU A 557 4.12 11.70 -18.59
C LEU A 557 4.31 10.99 -17.23
N GLN A 558 3.27 10.33 -16.73
CA GLN A 558 3.36 9.55 -15.51
C GLN A 558 3.84 8.10 -15.74
N ILE A 559 3.85 7.60 -16.98
CA ILE A 559 4.29 6.23 -17.30
C ILE A 559 5.71 5.93 -16.79
N PRO A 560 6.72 6.81 -16.97
CA PRO A 560 8.06 6.54 -16.45
C PRO A 560 8.12 6.32 -14.94
N GLN A 561 7.39 7.14 -14.15
CA GLN A 561 7.38 6.99 -12.68
C GLN A 561 6.74 5.67 -12.25
N TYR A 562 5.62 5.26 -12.89
CA TYR A 562 4.97 3.99 -12.58
C TYR A 562 5.83 2.79 -12.99
N PHE A 563 6.48 2.87 -14.14
CA PHE A 563 7.42 1.84 -14.56
C PHE A 563 8.58 1.70 -13.57
N LEU A 564 9.20 2.81 -13.16
CA LEU A 564 10.34 2.82 -12.25
C LEU A 564 9.96 2.30 -10.86
N ILE A 565 8.82 2.73 -10.31
CA ILE A 565 8.39 2.30 -8.98
C ILE A 565 8.01 0.82 -8.98
N THR A 566 7.33 0.34 -10.02
CA THR A 566 6.96 -1.07 -10.14
C THR A 566 8.17 -1.95 -10.41
N ALA A 567 9.11 -1.52 -11.24
CA ALA A 567 10.38 -2.23 -11.45
C ALA A 567 11.17 -2.31 -10.13
N GLY A 568 11.22 -1.22 -9.37
CA GLY A 568 11.82 -1.18 -8.04
C GLY A 568 11.13 -2.15 -7.07
N GLU A 569 9.80 -2.18 -7.04
CA GLU A 569 9.01 -3.11 -6.24
C GLU A 569 9.31 -4.57 -6.57
N VAL A 570 9.29 -4.93 -7.85
CA VAL A 570 9.55 -6.31 -8.30
C VAL A 570 10.93 -6.77 -7.85
N VAL A 571 11.96 -5.96 -8.12
CA VAL A 571 13.35 -6.31 -7.77
C VAL A 571 13.54 -6.38 -6.26
N PHE A 572 12.89 -5.51 -5.49
CA PHE A 572 12.99 -5.45 -4.04
C PHE A 572 12.17 -6.57 -3.35
N SER A 573 10.89 -6.70 -3.69
CA SER A 573 9.95 -7.54 -2.96
C SER A 573 10.17 -9.03 -3.19
N VAL A 574 10.35 -9.44 -4.45
CA VAL A 574 10.63 -10.85 -4.79
C VAL A 574 11.94 -11.29 -4.14
N THR A 575 12.96 -10.44 -4.27
CA THR A 575 14.28 -10.74 -3.68
C THR A 575 14.25 -10.75 -2.17
N GLY A 576 13.48 -9.86 -1.53
CA GLY A 576 13.34 -9.81 -0.09
C GLY A 576 12.66 -11.04 0.49
N LEU A 577 11.63 -11.56 -0.16
CA LEU A 577 10.98 -12.82 0.22
C LEU A 577 11.95 -14.02 0.11
N GLU A 578 12.68 -14.12 -1.01
CA GLU A 578 13.69 -15.14 -1.23
C GLU A 578 14.82 -15.06 -0.21
N PHE A 579 15.34 -13.86 0.04
CA PHE A 579 16.40 -13.59 0.99
C PHE A 579 15.98 -13.95 2.43
N SER A 580 14.80 -13.52 2.85
CA SER A 580 14.24 -13.83 4.16
C SER A 580 14.14 -15.32 4.41
N TYR A 581 13.76 -16.09 3.40
CA TYR A 581 13.69 -17.54 3.49
C TYR A 581 15.08 -18.20 3.49
N SER A 582 15.97 -17.77 2.60
CA SER A 582 17.28 -18.41 2.38
C SER A 582 18.26 -18.21 3.53
N GLN A 583 18.13 -17.12 4.27
CA GLN A 583 19.00 -16.78 5.41
C GLN A 583 18.42 -17.23 6.76
N ALA A 584 17.21 -17.81 6.75
CA ALA A 584 16.54 -18.27 7.97
C ALA A 584 17.00 -19.67 8.39
N PRO A 585 17.25 -19.91 9.70
CA PRO A 585 17.41 -21.26 10.24
C PRO A 585 16.17 -22.12 9.97
N SER A 586 16.34 -23.45 9.95
CA SER A 586 15.28 -24.40 9.58
C SER A 586 14.01 -24.26 10.42
N ASN A 587 14.16 -23.89 11.70
CA ASN A 587 13.09 -23.78 12.70
C ASN A 587 12.51 -22.36 12.89
N MET A 588 13.03 -21.34 12.18
CA MET A 588 12.58 -19.93 12.31
C MET A 588 12.28 -19.28 10.96
N LYS A 589 11.95 -20.07 9.94
CA LYS A 589 11.68 -19.56 8.59
C LYS A 589 10.43 -18.68 8.53
N ALA A 590 9.35 -19.08 9.21
CA ALA A 590 8.13 -18.27 9.26
C ALA A 590 8.34 -16.98 10.08
N VAL A 591 9.14 -17.03 11.12
CA VAL A 591 9.50 -15.83 11.93
C VAL A 591 10.24 -14.79 11.10
N LEU A 592 11.22 -15.19 10.26
CA LEU A 592 11.90 -14.25 9.39
C LEU A 592 11.00 -13.69 8.28
N GLN A 593 10.12 -14.50 7.72
CA GLN A 593 9.09 -14.05 6.78
C GLN A 593 8.12 -13.04 7.45
N ALA A 594 7.73 -13.29 8.70
CA ALA A 594 6.93 -12.33 9.46
C ALA A 594 7.71 -11.03 9.74
N GLY A 595 9.02 -11.13 10.04
CA GLY A 595 9.90 -9.96 10.17
C GLY A 595 9.96 -9.12 8.90
N TRP A 596 9.99 -9.74 7.73
CA TRP A 596 9.86 -9.04 6.45
C TRP A 596 8.52 -8.30 6.33
N LEU A 597 7.41 -8.96 6.62
CA LEU A 597 6.07 -8.34 6.58
C LEU A 597 5.91 -7.24 7.63
N LEU A 598 6.60 -7.34 8.77
CA LEU A 598 6.62 -6.28 9.79
C LEU A 598 7.23 -4.98 9.27
N THR A 599 8.21 -5.04 8.36
CA THR A 599 8.75 -3.83 7.73
C THR A 599 7.68 -3.06 6.95
N VAL A 600 6.73 -3.76 6.32
CA VAL A 600 5.56 -3.17 5.65
C VAL A 600 4.62 -2.52 6.68
N ALA A 601 4.33 -3.22 7.79
CA ALA A 601 3.47 -2.69 8.85
C ALA A 601 4.03 -1.38 9.44
N VAL A 602 5.31 -1.39 9.79
CA VAL A 602 5.98 -0.19 10.33
C VAL A 602 6.02 0.93 9.30
N GLY A 603 6.26 0.61 8.02
CA GLY A 603 6.19 1.57 6.93
C GLY A 603 4.82 2.26 6.86
N ASN A 604 3.74 1.49 6.88
CA ASN A 604 2.37 2.04 6.87
C ASN A 604 2.05 2.89 8.10
N ILE A 605 2.56 2.53 9.29
CA ILE A 605 2.41 3.36 10.50
C ILE A 605 3.15 4.69 10.33
N ILE A 606 4.37 4.67 9.77
CA ILE A 606 5.14 5.89 9.49
C ILE A 606 4.38 6.78 8.50
N VAL A 607 3.74 6.21 7.46
CA VAL A 607 2.88 6.96 6.52
C VAL A 607 1.80 7.73 7.25
N LEU A 608 1.08 7.07 8.16
CA LEU A 608 -0.01 7.73 8.91
C LEU A 608 0.51 8.90 9.75
N ILE A 609 1.67 8.75 10.39
CA ILE A 609 2.28 9.80 11.21
C ILE A 609 2.79 10.96 10.32
N VAL A 610 3.45 10.65 9.21
CA VAL A 610 4.06 11.65 8.33
C VAL A 610 2.99 12.41 7.53
N ALA A 611 1.92 11.76 7.10
CA ALA A 611 0.81 12.40 6.39
C ALA A 611 0.13 13.52 7.20
N GLU A 612 0.08 13.35 8.53
CA GLU A 612 -0.45 14.38 9.43
C GLU A 612 0.54 15.54 9.68
N LEU A 613 1.86 15.24 9.72
CA LEU A 613 2.88 16.21 10.15
C LEU A 613 3.51 16.99 8.98
N ALA A 614 3.54 16.43 7.77
CA ALA A 614 4.28 16.97 6.62
C ALA A 614 3.34 17.53 5.55
N LYS A 615 2.54 18.53 5.87
CA LYS A 615 1.79 19.31 4.87
C LYS A 615 2.71 20.40 4.30
N LEU A 616 3.54 20.04 3.32
CA LEU A 616 4.31 21.03 2.57
C LEU A 616 3.38 21.78 1.60
N PRO A 617 3.53 23.11 1.44
CA PRO A 617 2.70 23.89 0.52
C PRO A 617 2.85 23.44 -0.94
N ASP A 618 4.06 23.01 -1.32
CA ASP A 618 4.38 22.60 -2.68
C ASP A 618 4.52 21.08 -2.81
N LYS A 619 3.68 20.46 -3.62
CA LYS A 619 3.68 18.99 -3.84
C LYS A 619 4.97 18.47 -4.49
N TRP A 620 5.59 19.24 -5.38
CA TRP A 620 6.86 18.84 -5.99
C TRP A 620 8.00 18.77 -4.97
N ALA A 621 7.99 19.65 -3.96
CA ALA A 621 8.98 19.66 -2.87
C ALA A 621 8.83 18.42 -1.97
N GLU A 622 7.59 17.97 -1.73
CA GLU A 622 7.29 16.72 -1.02
C GLU A 622 7.89 15.51 -1.75
N TYR A 623 7.74 15.43 -3.08
CA TYR A 623 8.33 14.33 -3.86
C TYR A 623 9.86 14.35 -3.86
N VAL A 624 10.48 15.55 -3.91
CA VAL A 624 11.94 15.69 -3.79
C VAL A 624 12.44 15.27 -2.40
N LEU A 625 11.68 15.61 -1.35
CA LEU A 625 11.99 15.17 0.01
C LEU A 625 11.94 13.63 0.11
N PHE A 626 10.90 13.00 -0.44
CA PHE A 626 10.75 11.54 -0.44
C PHE A 626 11.87 10.86 -1.24
N ALA A 627 12.23 11.39 -2.41
CA ALA A 627 13.36 10.90 -3.20
C ALA A 627 14.66 10.97 -2.40
N SER A 628 14.92 12.10 -1.74
CA SER A 628 16.14 12.32 -0.94
C SER A 628 16.23 11.37 0.26
N LEU A 629 15.14 11.19 0.98
CA LEU A 629 15.05 10.25 2.10
C LEU A 629 15.28 8.81 1.63
N LEU A 630 14.70 8.42 0.50
CA LEU A 630 14.87 7.07 -0.03
C LEU A 630 16.30 6.82 -0.52
N VAL A 631 16.96 7.82 -1.11
CA VAL A 631 18.39 7.76 -1.47
C VAL A 631 19.25 7.62 -0.21
N ALA A 632 18.98 8.37 0.85
CA ALA A 632 19.69 8.24 2.12
C ALA A 632 19.55 6.83 2.72
N VAL A 633 18.34 6.31 2.75
CA VAL A 633 18.06 4.94 3.22
C VAL A 633 18.73 3.90 2.31
N CYS A 634 18.74 4.11 0.99
CA CYS A 634 19.43 3.25 0.03
C CYS A 634 20.95 3.21 0.30
N ILE A 635 21.56 4.34 0.62
CA ILE A 635 22.99 4.42 0.99
C ILE A 635 23.23 3.66 2.30
N ILE A 636 22.43 3.90 3.34
CA ILE A 636 22.54 3.19 4.63
C ILE A 636 22.42 1.68 4.41
N PHE A 637 21.39 1.25 3.69
CA PHE A 637 21.20 -0.17 3.38
C PHE A 637 22.35 -0.75 2.56
N SER A 638 22.88 0.00 1.59
CA SER A 638 24.03 -0.41 0.77
C SER A 638 25.28 -0.64 1.61
N ILE A 639 25.55 0.24 2.58
CA ILE A 639 26.65 0.09 3.54
C ILE A 639 26.47 -1.15 4.41
N MET A 640 25.26 -1.34 4.97
CA MET A 640 24.94 -2.53 5.77
C MET A 640 25.06 -3.82 4.94
N ALA A 641 24.58 -3.80 3.69
CA ALA A 641 24.68 -4.91 2.75
C ALA A 641 26.13 -5.25 2.35
N TYR A 642 27.01 -4.25 2.28
CA TYR A 642 28.44 -4.46 2.01
C TYR A 642 29.14 -5.25 3.13
N PHE A 643 28.83 -4.97 4.37
CA PHE A 643 29.37 -5.68 5.53
C PHE A 643 28.66 -7.01 5.82
N TYR A 644 27.55 -7.29 5.14
CA TYR A 644 26.81 -8.53 5.36
C TYR A 644 27.51 -9.74 4.73
N THR A 645 27.81 -10.73 5.54
CA THR A 645 28.30 -12.03 5.07
C THR A 645 27.13 -13.00 4.94
N TYR A 646 26.93 -13.53 3.72
CA TYR A 646 25.89 -14.53 3.47
C TYR A 646 26.17 -15.79 4.30
N ILE A 647 25.12 -16.32 4.89
CA ILE A 647 25.15 -17.48 5.73
C ILE A 647 24.44 -18.62 5.00
N ASP A 648 25.00 -19.83 5.09
CA ASP A 648 24.30 -21.05 4.74
C ASP A 648 23.82 -21.72 6.03
N PRO A 649 22.51 -21.57 6.38
CA PRO A 649 21.97 -22.12 7.61
C PRO A 649 22.11 -23.65 7.68
N ALA A 650 21.93 -24.35 6.54
CA ALA A 650 22.02 -25.79 6.48
C ALA A 650 23.45 -26.31 6.79
N ALA A 651 24.45 -25.63 6.24
CA ALA A 651 25.86 -25.98 6.50
C ALA A 651 26.24 -25.74 7.98
N ILE A 652 25.75 -24.67 8.60
CA ILE A 652 25.99 -24.41 10.02
C ILE A 652 25.29 -25.46 10.89
N GLU A 653 24.00 -25.73 10.63
CA GLU A 653 23.25 -26.75 11.39
C GLU A 653 23.85 -28.14 11.25
N ALA A 654 24.38 -28.50 10.08
CA ALA A 654 25.07 -29.76 9.85
C ALA A 654 26.38 -29.90 10.67
N LYS A 655 27.18 -28.82 10.76
CA LYS A 655 28.39 -28.78 11.56
C LYS A 655 28.11 -29.05 13.05
N PHE A 656 27.08 -28.44 13.59
CA PHE A 656 26.71 -28.64 15.00
C PHE A 656 26.14 -30.05 15.26
N LYS A 657 25.45 -30.66 14.27
CA LYS A 657 25.01 -32.05 14.40
C LYS A 657 26.17 -33.02 14.41
N GLN A 658 27.14 -32.85 13.52
CA GLN A 658 28.34 -33.68 13.48
C GLN A 658 29.17 -33.56 14.75
N ASN A 659 29.32 -32.35 15.31
CA ASN A 659 30.04 -32.17 16.58
C ASN A 659 29.32 -32.82 17.78
N ASN A 660 27.96 -32.78 17.78
CA ASN A 660 27.20 -33.45 18.84
C ASN A 660 27.20 -34.98 18.73
N GLU A 661 27.40 -35.56 17.54
CA GLU A 661 27.56 -36.99 17.33
C GLU A 661 28.95 -37.46 17.70
N GLN A 662 29.97 -36.61 17.60
CA GLN A 662 31.36 -36.94 18.01
C GLN A 662 31.63 -36.72 19.50
N GLU A 663 30.90 -35.82 20.20
CA GLU A 663 31.05 -35.61 21.65
C GLU A 663 30.65 -36.83 22.51
N PRO A 664 29.65 -37.69 22.18
CA PRO A 664 29.39 -38.91 22.96
C PRO A 664 30.52 -39.91 22.87
N ASP A 665 31.07 -40.14 21.67
CA ASP A 665 32.17 -41.09 21.46
C ASP A 665 33.47 -40.66 22.19
N GLU A 666 33.76 -39.34 22.23
CA GLU A 666 34.91 -38.84 23.02
C GLU A 666 34.67 -38.87 24.54
N LYS A 667 33.43 -38.71 25.01
CA LYS A 667 33.11 -38.84 26.44
C LYS A 667 33.15 -40.29 26.89
N GLU A 668 32.58 -41.21 26.11
CA GLU A 668 32.69 -42.66 26.37
C GLU A 668 34.13 -43.14 26.31
N ALA A 669 34.93 -42.65 25.34
CA ALA A 669 36.35 -42.95 25.27
C ALA A 669 37.15 -42.37 26.43
N LYS A 670 36.82 -41.17 26.94
CA LYS A 670 37.45 -40.56 28.10
C LYS A 670 37.01 -41.24 29.42
N GLU A 671 35.75 -41.65 29.57
CA GLU A 671 35.26 -42.43 30.71
C GLU A 671 35.85 -43.85 30.70
N SER A 672 35.94 -44.53 29.57
CA SER A 672 36.60 -45.82 29.42
C SER A 672 38.09 -45.76 29.78
N ASN A 673 38.81 -44.73 29.25
CA ASN A 673 40.23 -44.53 29.64
C ASN A 673 40.42 -44.14 31.09
N ALA A 674 39.48 -43.42 31.71
CA ALA A 674 39.51 -43.10 33.15
C ALA A 674 39.25 -44.34 34.00
N LEU A 675 38.32 -45.21 33.58
CA LEU A 675 38.01 -46.47 34.22
C LEU A 675 39.20 -47.48 34.13
N GLU A 676 39.89 -47.56 32.98
CA GLU A 676 41.09 -48.35 32.80
C GLU A 676 42.24 -47.83 33.66
N MET A 677 42.40 -46.48 33.78
CA MET A 677 43.43 -45.93 34.71
C MET A 677 43.10 -46.20 36.17
N GLU A 678 41.83 -46.14 36.57
CA GLU A 678 41.46 -46.52 37.98
C GLU A 678 41.62 -47.99 38.26
N THR A 679 41.26 -48.86 37.31
CA THR A 679 41.52 -50.33 37.45
C THR A 679 42.98 -50.62 37.46
N HIS A 680 43.83 -49.95 36.66
CA HIS A 680 45.29 -50.15 36.73
C HIS A 680 45.91 -49.68 38.09
N LYS A 681 45.41 -48.58 38.65
CA LYS A 681 45.82 -48.11 39.96
C LYS A 681 45.39 -49.01 41.04
N THR A 682 44.21 -49.66 41.00
CA THR A 682 43.68 -50.57 41.95
C THR A 682 44.46 -51.90 41.92
N LEU A 683 44.79 -52.39 40.72
CA LEU A 683 45.63 -53.55 40.53
C LEU A 683 47.07 -53.34 41.04
N GLN A 684 47.66 -52.16 40.79
CA GLN A 684 48.99 -51.82 41.31
C GLN A 684 49.02 -51.66 42.83
N SER A 685 47.95 -51.18 43.47
CA SER A 685 47.82 -51.13 44.90
C SER A 685 47.66 -52.52 45.53
N GLN A 686 46.93 -53.45 44.90
CA GLN A 686 46.80 -54.84 45.33
C GLN A 686 48.12 -55.64 45.18
N GLU A 687 48.87 -55.41 44.06
CA GLU A 687 50.19 -55.99 43.90
C GLU A 687 51.18 -55.51 44.98
N ASN A 688 51.13 -54.23 45.36
CA ASN A 688 51.96 -53.67 46.41
C ASN A 688 51.58 -54.22 47.85
N GLU A 689 50.30 -54.45 48.11
CA GLU A 689 49.84 -55.08 49.34
C GLU A 689 50.24 -56.54 49.42
N ILE A 690 50.23 -57.32 48.35
CA ILE A 690 50.67 -58.71 48.28
C ILE A 690 52.19 -58.82 48.48
N ASN A 691 52.94 -57.83 47.98
CA ASN A 691 54.42 -57.82 48.24
C ASN A 691 54.81 -57.37 49.62
N LEU A 692 54.00 -56.66 50.38
CA LEU A 692 54.21 -56.26 51.74
C LEU A 692 53.87 -57.40 52.75
N THR A 693 53.09 -58.39 52.37
CA THR A 693 52.74 -59.56 53.21
C THR A 693 53.68 -60.74 53.03
N LYS A 694 54.74 -60.65 52.17
CA LYS A 694 55.78 -61.67 51.97
C LYS A 694 57.16 -61.32 52.55
N ILE A 695 57.24 -60.27 53.36
CA ILE A 695 58.36 -59.97 54.22
C ILE A 695 57.89 -60.21 55.70
#